data_a7fd24535e43f00091a6cc1ab8d72713
#
_entry.id   a7fd24535e43f00091a6cc1ab8d72713
#
_cell.length_a   1.000
_cell.length_b   1.000
_cell.length_c   1.000
_cell.angle_alpha   90.00
_cell.angle_beta   90.00
_cell.angle_gamma   90.00
#
_symmetry.space_group_name_H-M   'P 1'
#
loop_
_entity.id
_entity.type
_entity.pdbx_description
1 polymer ?
#
loop_
_entity_poly.entity_id
_entity_poly.type
_entity_poly.pdbx_seq_one_letter_code
_entity_poly.pdbx_strand_id
1 'polypeptide(L)'
;MSPKYDDAFISSPFNLNSPLVSILIRSTDRKTLQQTLNSVAQQCYEAIEVRVVAATTQHTDLPECIGQFPLHFERTPTALSRTQAANKALDSAKGQYALFLDDDDWIGPLHVERLVHALQGQEAFKAAYSQAHLVDVDGQDMGRAPMGQPYEKLHLLCFNLFVLHTVLFEVGLRQQGCRFDEALNIYEDWDFWLQVSKHTDFFFVKEPSAYYRIHDSSGVHQETAFTGKASQQVYEKWRKLWTADEVSQLMQRNWKLAANKLELQKLQAETASQLSALNLALDQARTGLDQARAEMAQKTALIDLMQNSRSWRWTSAIRHAGHVARKIRQLTRQHGGIQNALMKSVKILFQSGPKGLSNAFQRATESSLTYTDWIARNEPPASSYAALKLNAAKWPQQPLVSIIMPTYNSPIHFLAEAIRSVQNQVYTHWQLCIADDASSDPSVQAFLNEAAKKDSRISIVLRPQNGHISECSNSALSVAHGEWVALLDHDDLLHPLALYELVNCLQQHPDAHIIFSDEDKVDEQGVRFGPYFKTQYNPELMWAQNMISHLGCYKKSILDEIGGFRKGFEGSQDYDLALRVIQRSSASQIVHIPRVLYHWRAMIGSTALAPSEKPYAEIASRAALKAHLDEIGVPALVSASPEVTNMNRVRPQLLAPSALVSILIPTKDRIDLLKQCIESIQLRSSYAHFEILVINNNSAQAESFAYFEKLKGEGIRVLDDPRPFNFSALNNFAAHDAKGEYLCLMNSSIEIESSDWMEEMLSFAQLEKTGAVGARLWYSGTHGLQHGGVVLGLGGVAGNAYVGMARTEKGYFGRPVLHHRSSAVSAACLMIKKSVYFAVNGMDESLAAAFNDVDFCLRLGQAGFHCIYTPHAQMTHHESASRGKDLSDANRDRFMREEAFMKARWGAQLLADPFYSPNLSLDHSDFRMAAVSRWA
;
A
#
# COMPACT_ATOMS: atom_id res chain seq x y z
N MET A 1 19.21 18.71 13.05
CA MET A 1 18.61 17.93 14.15
C MET A 1 17.12 17.96 13.95
N SER A 2 16.53 16.88 13.45
CA SER A 2 15.07 16.75 13.32
C SER A 2 14.49 16.36 14.67
N PRO A 3 13.38 16.96 15.12
CA PRO A 3 12.75 16.58 16.38
C PRO A 3 12.14 15.17 16.24
N LYS A 4 12.42 14.33 17.21
CA LYS A 4 11.81 13.01 17.37
C LYS A 4 10.32 13.18 17.67
N TYR A 5 9.47 12.49 16.94
CA TYR A 5 8.06 12.34 17.23
C TYR A 5 7.85 10.98 17.90
N ASP A 6 7.46 10.98 19.16
CA ASP A 6 7.03 9.78 19.89
C ASP A 6 5.50 9.64 19.81
N ASP A 7 5.04 8.58 19.17
CA ASP A 7 3.64 8.14 19.20
C ASP A 7 3.38 7.26 20.45
N ALA A 8 3.34 7.86 21.61
CA ALA A 8 2.95 7.13 22.82
C ALA A 8 2.19 8.04 23.79
N PHE A 9 0.88 8.21 23.60
CA PHE A 9 0.00 8.72 24.68
C PHE A 9 -1.44 8.22 24.52
N ILE A 10 -1.75 7.09 25.12
CA ILE A 10 -3.09 6.83 25.66
C ILE A 10 -2.91 6.05 26.98
N SER A 11 -3.52 6.63 28.04
CA SER A 11 -3.76 6.10 29.37
C SER A 11 -2.67 6.26 30.44
N SER A 12 -2.82 7.28 31.28
CA SER A 12 -2.48 7.19 32.69
C SER A 12 -3.50 7.97 33.55
N PRO A 13 -3.76 7.61 34.82
CA PRO A 13 -4.90 8.08 35.59
C PRO A 13 -4.76 9.52 36.08
N PHE A 14 -5.90 10.19 36.20
CA PHE A 14 -6.15 11.56 36.67
C PHE A 14 -5.18 12.06 37.74
N ASN A 15 -4.52 13.19 37.45
CA ASN A 15 -3.65 13.88 38.39
C ASN A 15 -4.36 15.15 38.90
N LEU A 16 -4.38 15.36 40.20
CA LEU A 16 -5.09 16.44 40.89
C LEU A 16 -4.56 17.88 40.64
N ASN A 17 -3.72 18.12 39.63
CA ASN A 17 -3.13 19.40 39.26
C ASN A 17 -3.18 19.66 37.76
N SER A 18 -4.36 19.56 37.16
CA SER A 18 -4.53 19.93 35.72
C SER A 18 -4.42 21.46 35.59
N PRO A 19 -3.52 21.99 34.73
CA PRO A 19 -3.35 23.43 34.57
C PRO A 19 -4.59 24.08 33.98
N LEU A 20 -5.03 25.20 34.56
CA LEU A 20 -6.17 25.97 34.05
C LEU A 20 -5.89 26.51 32.65
N VAL A 21 -6.84 26.32 31.74
CA VAL A 21 -6.82 26.86 30.37
C VAL A 21 -7.87 27.97 30.22
N SER A 22 -7.48 29.15 29.78
CA SER A 22 -8.38 30.25 29.43
C SER A 22 -8.72 30.19 27.95
N ILE A 23 -9.98 29.90 27.60
CA ILE A 23 -10.47 30.02 26.23
C ILE A 23 -10.92 31.47 26.01
N LEU A 24 -10.25 32.16 25.09
CA LEU A 24 -10.40 33.59 24.85
C LEU A 24 -11.21 33.81 23.57
N ILE A 25 -12.45 34.35 23.72
CA ILE A 25 -13.35 34.58 22.60
C ILE A 25 -13.54 36.08 22.40
N ARG A 26 -13.23 36.55 21.21
CA ARG A 26 -13.61 37.91 20.75
C ARG A 26 -14.86 37.77 19.89
N SER A 27 -15.96 38.44 20.32
CA SER A 27 -17.25 38.26 19.68
C SER A 27 -17.84 39.53 19.13
N THR A 28 -18.39 39.42 17.94
CA THR A 28 -19.21 40.43 17.28
C THR A 28 -20.69 40.07 17.28
N ASP A 29 -21.10 39.11 18.13
CA ASP A 29 -22.48 38.59 18.25
C ASP A 29 -22.97 37.87 16.98
N ARG A 30 -22.11 37.10 16.35
CA ARG A 30 -22.49 36.32 15.16
C ARG A 30 -23.47 35.20 15.52
N LYS A 31 -24.28 34.78 14.56
CA LYS A 31 -25.21 33.64 14.73
C LYS A 31 -24.45 32.31 15.03
N THR A 32 -23.22 32.24 14.65
CA THR A 32 -22.31 31.09 14.86
C THR A 32 -21.75 30.98 16.27
N LEU A 33 -21.83 32.07 17.09
CA LEU A 33 -21.32 32.10 18.45
C LEU A 33 -21.88 30.96 19.31
N GLN A 34 -23.15 30.59 19.15
CA GLN A 34 -23.75 29.49 19.90
C GLN A 34 -23.06 28.13 19.56
N GLN A 35 -22.68 27.91 18.31
CA GLN A 35 -21.95 26.71 17.90
C GLN A 35 -20.54 26.71 18.52
N THR A 36 -19.84 27.83 18.48
CA THR A 36 -18.54 28.02 19.11
C THR A 36 -18.61 27.69 20.62
N LEU A 37 -19.56 28.27 21.34
CA LEU A 37 -19.75 28.03 22.78
C LEU A 37 -20.13 26.57 23.07
N ASN A 38 -20.99 25.94 22.26
CA ASN A 38 -21.33 24.52 22.38
C ASN A 38 -20.11 23.62 22.20
N SER A 39 -19.17 23.96 21.31
CA SER A 39 -17.93 23.19 21.14
C SER A 39 -17.01 23.28 22.37
N VAL A 40 -17.02 24.41 23.05
CA VAL A 40 -16.32 24.57 24.33
C VAL A 40 -17.00 23.74 25.42
N ALA A 41 -18.34 23.76 25.50
CA ALA A 41 -19.10 22.96 26.47
C ALA A 41 -18.84 21.45 26.37
N GLN A 42 -18.42 20.97 25.20
CA GLN A 42 -18.13 19.55 24.87
C GLN A 42 -16.69 19.14 25.13
N GLN A 43 -15.83 20.03 25.64
CA GLN A 43 -14.44 19.68 25.91
C GLN A 43 -14.32 18.64 27.02
N CYS A 44 -13.46 17.63 26.78
CA CYS A 44 -13.17 16.58 27.76
C CYS A 44 -12.23 17.05 28.87
N TYR A 45 -11.43 18.07 28.60
CA TYR A 45 -10.53 18.67 29.59
C TYR A 45 -11.31 19.49 30.64
N GLU A 46 -11.12 19.20 31.94
CA GLU A 46 -11.99 19.72 32.99
C GLU A 46 -11.60 21.13 33.49
N ALA A 47 -10.33 21.51 33.40
CA ALA A 47 -9.85 22.79 33.98
C ALA A 47 -9.88 23.91 32.92
N ILE A 48 -11.07 24.39 32.56
CA ILE A 48 -11.29 25.47 31.58
C ILE A 48 -12.05 26.63 32.22
N GLU A 49 -11.63 27.85 31.90
CA GLU A 49 -12.43 29.05 32.00
C GLU A 49 -12.67 29.65 30.62
N VAL A 50 -13.83 30.27 30.42
CA VAL A 50 -14.19 30.95 29.17
C VAL A 50 -14.23 32.46 29.38
N ARG A 51 -13.51 33.21 28.54
CA ARG A 51 -13.46 34.68 28.56
C ARG A 51 -13.99 35.23 27.26
N VAL A 52 -15.14 35.85 27.28
CA VAL A 52 -15.76 36.47 26.10
C VAL A 52 -15.70 37.97 26.21
N VAL A 53 -15.12 38.63 25.21
CA VAL A 53 -15.10 40.11 25.10
C VAL A 53 -15.99 40.53 23.94
N ALA A 54 -17.00 41.37 24.23
CA ALA A 54 -17.84 41.98 23.20
C ALA A 54 -17.01 43.02 22.42
N ALA A 55 -16.86 42.82 21.12
CA ALA A 55 -16.24 43.81 20.22
C ALA A 55 -17.24 44.88 19.74
N THR A 56 -18.54 44.66 19.97
CA THR A 56 -19.63 45.57 19.61
C THR A 56 -20.32 46.11 20.86
N THR A 57 -20.89 47.30 20.78
CA THR A 57 -21.61 47.90 21.87
C THR A 57 -23.00 47.29 22.13
N GLN A 58 -23.57 46.62 21.13
CA GLN A 58 -24.82 45.86 21.22
C GLN A 58 -24.47 44.37 21.04
N HIS A 59 -24.49 43.64 22.09
CA HIS A 59 -24.21 42.21 22.14
C HIS A 59 -25.24 41.51 23.02
N THR A 60 -25.74 40.36 22.61
CA THR A 60 -26.65 39.52 23.37
C THR A 60 -26.00 39.10 24.70
N ASP A 61 -26.78 39.03 25.77
CA ASP A 61 -26.30 38.55 27.06
C ASP A 61 -25.91 37.08 26.98
N LEU A 62 -24.80 36.73 27.63
CA LEU A 62 -24.32 35.38 27.71
C LEU A 62 -24.53 34.83 29.13
N PRO A 63 -24.70 33.49 29.26
CA PRO A 63 -24.86 32.84 30.57
C PRO A 63 -23.54 32.91 31.38
N GLU A 64 -23.64 32.76 32.70
CA GLU A 64 -22.47 32.74 33.60
C GLU A 64 -21.64 31.47 33.48
N CYS A 65 -22.16 30.43 32.81
CA CYS A 65 -21.44 29.19 32.55
C CYS A 65 -21.83 28.61 31.15
N ILE A 66 -20.94 27.85 30.56
CA ILE A 66 -21.19 27.04 29.34
C ILE A 66 -20.84 25.59 29.62
N GLY A 67 -21.86 24.70 29.59
CA GLY A 67 -21.68 23.35 30.11
C GLY A 67 -21.24 23.40 31.59
N GLN A 68 -20.10 22.80 31.90
CA GLN A 68 -19.50 22.81 33.25
C GLN A 68 -18.51 23.96 33.49
N PHE A 69 -18.22 24.79 32.50
CA PHE A 69 -17.16 25.78 32.55
C PHE A 69 -17.68 27.17 32.90
N PRO A 70 -17.03 27.92 33.82
CA PRO A 70 -17.39 29.28 34.13
C PRO A 70 -17.13 30.20 32.94
N LEU A 71 -18.10 31.03 32.58
CA LEU A 71 -18.01 32.00 31.50
C LEU A 71 -18.04 33.42 32.10
N HIS A 72 -17.02 34.20 31.73
CA HIS A 72 -16.91 35.61 32.08
C HIS A 72 -17.11 36.44 30.83
N PHE A 73 -18.26 37.13 30.77
CA PHE A 73 -18.61 37.99 29.66
C PHE A 73 -18.33 39.46 30.00
N GLU A 74 -17.52 40.12 29.16
CA GLU A 74 -17.16 41.52 29.34
C GLU A 74 -17.74 42.37 28.20
N ARG A 75 -18.67 43.27 28.54
CA ARG A 75 -19.22 44.30 27.67
C ARG A 75 -18.30 45.50 27.60
N THR A 76 -18.24 46.13 26.42
CA THR A 76 -17.41 47.32 26.24
C THR A 76 -18.29 48.55 25.95
N PRO A 77 -18.02 49.71 26.55
CA PRO A 77 -18.78 50.91 26.32
C PRO A 77 -18.62 51.51 24.93
N THR A 78 -17.55 51.13 24.24
CA THR A 78 -17.25 51.52 22.86
C THR A 78 -16.91 50.27 22.02
N ALA A 79 -17.19 50.31 20.72
CA ALA A 79 -16.77 49.23 19.83
C ALA A 79 -15.24 49.11 19.83
N LEU A 80 -14.75 47.90 19.91
CA LEU A 80 -13.31 47.60 19.88
C LEU A 80 -12.91 47.06 18.51
N SER A 81 -11.66 47.36 18.10
CA SER A 81 -11.05 46.67 16.98
C SER A 81 -10.81 45.19 17.35
N ARG A 82 -10.55 44.37 16.33
CA ARG A 82 -10.28 42.93 16.49
C ARG A 82 -9.10 42.69 17.43
N THR A 83 -8.03 43.47 17.31
CA THR A 83 -6.81 43.43 18.12
C THR A 83 -7.05 43.94 19.54
N GLN A 84 -7.83 45.00 19.71
CA GLN A 84 -8.19 45.53 21.04
C GLN A 84 -8.99 44.52 21.85
N ALA A 85 -9.99 43.87 21.22
CA ALA A 85 -10.78 42.83 21.85
C ALA A 85 -9.90 41.60 22.22
N ALA A 86 -8.97 41.21 21.35
CA ALA A 86 -8.03 40.12 21.62
C ALA A 86 -7.08 40.44 22.80
N ASN A 87 -6.51 41.65 22.84
CA ASN A 87 -5.66 42.08 23.94
C ASN A 87 -6.41 42.12 25.27
N LYS A 88 -7.65 42.61 25.24
CA LYS A 88 -8.49 42.67 26.43
C LYS A 88 -8.87 41.31 26.97
N ALA A 89 -9.18 40.34 26.08
CA ALA A 89 -9.38 38.96 26.44
C ALA A 89 -8.11 38.32 27.04
N LEU A 90 -6.94 38.58 26.44
CA LEU A 90 -5.67 38.10 26.94
C LEU A 90 -5.31 38.66 28.31
N ASP A 91 -5.63 39.94 28.57
CA ASP A 91 -5.43 40.57 29.87
C ASP A 91 -6.30 39.97 30.97
N SER A 92 -7.50 39.50 30.61
CA SER A 92 -8.43 38.87 31.55
C SER A 92 -8.11 37.41 31.86
N ALA A 93 -7.23 36.76 31.09
CA ALA A 93 -6.88 35.36 31.24
C ALA A 93 -6.23 35.05 32.59
N LYS A 94 -6.74 34.03 33.32
CA LYS A 94 -6.23 33.55 34.59
C LYS A 94 -5.55 32.19 34.51
N GLY A 95 -5.73 31.46 33.38
CA GLY A 95 -5.13 30.16 33.17
C GLY A 95 -3.63 30.20 33.08
N GLN A 96 -3.00 29.06 33.26
CA GLN A 96 -1.58 28.85 32.91
C GLN A 96 -1.41 28.91 31.38
N TYR A 97 -2.36 28.34 30.65
CA TYR A 97 -2.43 28.37 29.20
C TYR A 97 -3.60 29.17 28.69
N ALA A 98 -3.50 29.70 27.48
CA ALA A 98 -4.57 30.33 26.75
C ALA A 98 -4.70 29.80 25.34
N LEU A 99 -5.94 29.84 24.81
CA LEU A 99 -6.30 29.52 23.46
C LEU A 99 -7.29 30.56 22.95
N PHE A 100 -7.02 31.18 21.80
CA PHE A 100 -7.98 32.06 21.15
C PHE A 100 -8.98 31.25 20.33
N LEU A 101 -10.25 31.67 20.32
CA LEU A 101 -11.30 31.04 19.51
C LEU A 101 -12.23 32.14 18.96
N ASP A 102 -12.32 32.24 17.64
CA ASP A 102 -13.20 33.21 16.98
C ASP A 102 -14.67 32.75 17.05
N ASP A 103 -15.61 33.70 17.02
CA ASP A 103 -17.07 33.46 17.21
C ASP A 103 -17.75 32.80 15.97
N ASP A 104 -16.97 32.36 14.98
CA ASP A 104 -17.40 31.62 13.80
C ASP A 104 -16.71 30.26 13.60
N ASP A 105 -15.72 29.95 14.45
CA ASP A 105 -14.98 28.70 14.43
C ASP A 105 -15.35 27.80 15.61
N TRP A 106 -14.90 26.53 15.62
CA TRP A 106 -15.11 25.60 16.73
C TRP A 106 -14.00 24.58 16.87
N ILE A 107 -13.97 23.90 18.02
CA ILE A 107 -12.95 22.92 18.38
C ILE A 107 -13.57 21.56 18.72
N GLY A 108 -12.87 20.47 18.38
CA GLY A 108 -13.29 19.11 18.69
C GLY A 108 -13.17 18.80 20.20
N PRO A 109 -13.91 17.80 20.72
CA PRO A 109 -13.99 17.52 22.16
C PRO A 109 -12.66 17.27 22.88
N LEU A 110 -11.65 16.75 22.17
CA LEU A 110 -10.32 16.44 22.71
C LEU A 110 -9.27 17.51 22.40
N HIS A 111 -9.66 18.66 21.83
CA HIS A 111 -8.71 19.66 21.35
C HIS A 111 -7.83 20.23 22.47
N VAL A 112 -8.46 20.73 23.54
CA VAL A 112 -7.72 21.30 24.67
C VAL A 112 -6.87 20.25 25.38
N GLU A 113 -7.41 19.07 25.61
CA GLU A 113 -6.71 17.96 26.25
C GLU A 113 -5.43 17.57 25.50
N ARG A 114 -5.50 17.39 24.18
CA ARG A 114 -4.35 17.04 23.34
C ARG A 114 -3.24 18.08 23.38
N LEU A 115 -3.62 19.37 23.31
CA LEU A 115 -2.65 20.46 23.33
C LEU A 115 -1.99 20.64 24.69
N VAL A 116 -2.75 20.48 25.78
CA VAL A 116 -2.19 20.50 27.14
C VAL A 116 -1.23 19.34 27.34
N HIS A 117 -1.62 18.13 26.97
CA HIS A 117 -0.75 16.95 27.05
C HIS A 117 0.53 17.12 26.25
N ALA A 118 0.44 17.75 25.08
CA ALA A 118 1.62 18.00 24.23
C ALA A 118 2.63 18.94 24.90
N LEU A 119 2.21 19.80 25.82
CA LEU A 119 3.09 20.71 26.58
C LEU A 119 3.54 20.14 27.93
N GLN A 120 2.79 19.18 28.50
CA GLN A 120 3.17 18.55 29.76
C GLN A 120 4.43 17.72 29.63
N GLY A 121 5.44 18.02 30.45
CA GLY A 121 6.75 17.33 30.41
C GLY A 121 7.70 17.81 29.31
N GLN A 122 7.34 18.85 28.58
CA GLN A 122 8.12 19.43 27.49
C GLN A 122 8.58 20.86 27.86
N GLU A 123 9.46 21.02 28.83
CA GLU A 123 9.95 22.35 29.31
C GLU A 123 10.53 23.26 28.20
N ALA A 124 10.90 22.68 27.08
CA ALA A 124 11.45 23.39 25.92
C ALA A 124 10.38 24.18 25.12
N PHE A 125 9.09 23.84 25.28
CA PHE A 125 7.99 24.42 24.49
C PHE A 125 6.99 25.13 25.39
N LYS A 126 6.62 26.37 25.00
CA LYS A 126 5.58 27.16 25.65
C LYS A 126 4.33 27.33 24.81
N ALA A 127 4.32 26.73 23.62
CA ALA A 127 3.17 26.71 22.71
C ALA A 127 3.08 25.39 21.98
N ALA A 128 1.84 24.89 21.77
CA ALA A 128 1.55 23.72 20.96
C ALA A 128 0.39 24.03 20.00
N TYR A 129 0.34 23.37 18.85
CA TYR A 129 -0.73 23.58 17.88
C TYR A 129 -1.11 22.30 17.16
N SER A 130 -2.38 22.23 16.72
CA SER A 130 -2.91 21.12 15.93
C SER A 130 -3.18 21.55 14.48
N GLN A 131 -3.57 20.57 13.65
CA GLN A 131 -4.18 20.86 12.37
C GLN A 131 -5.66 21.26 12.53
N ALA A 132 -6.22 21.99 11.52
CA ALA A 132 -7.62 22.32 11.42
C ALA A 132 -8.28 21.71 10.19
N HIS A 133 -9.49 21.18 10.34
CA HIS A 133 -10.37 20.86 9.22
C HIS A 133 -10.92 22.14 8.58
N LEU A 134 -10.99 22.17 7.26
CA LEU A 134 -11.56 23.28 6.51
C LEU A 134 -13.04 22.99 6.25
N VAL A 135 -13.91 23.90 6.68
CA VAL A 135 -15.35 23.76 6.54
C VAL A 135 -15.95 24.95 5.80
N ASP A 136 -17.06 24.73 5.11
CA ASP A 136 -17.80 25.77 4.41
C ASP A 136 -18.63 26.64 5.35
N VAL A 137 -19.41 27.60 4.77
CA VAL A 137 -20.26 28.52 5.52
C VAL A 137 -21.34 27.80 6.37
N ASP A 138 -21.77 26.63 5.93
CA ASP A 138 -22.78 25.80 6.62
C ASP A 138 -22.14 24.82 7.61
N GLY A 139 -20.81 24.79 7.71
CA GLY A 139 -20.05 23.93 8.63
C GLY A 139 -19.83 22.52 8.11
N GLN A 140 -19.99 22.27 6.79
CA GLN A 140 -19.69 20.98 6.17
C GLN A 140 -18.21 20.88 5.81
N ASP A 141 -17.62 19.72 6.02
CA ASP A 141 -16.23 19.47 5.63
C ASP A 141 -16.06 19.63 4.10
N MET A 142 -15.10 20.44 3.70
CA MET A 142 -14.81 20.70 2.30
C MET A 142 -14.04 19.57 1.61
N GLY A 143 -13.71 18.47 2.29
CA GLY A 143 -12.94 17.34 1.74
C GLY A 143 -11.51 17.73 1.35
N ARG A 144 -10.97 18.82 1.87
CA ARG A 144 -9.59 19.26 1.66
C ARG A 144 -8.67 18.72 2.74
N ALA A 145 -7.38 18.57 2.41
CA ALA A 145 -6.39 18.22 3.43
C ALA A 145 -6.44 19.20 4.60
N PRO A 146 -6.35 18.73 5.87
CA PRO A 146 -6.33 19.59 7.04
C PRO A 146 -5.19 20.63 6.95
N MET A 147 -5.49 21.86 7.36
CA MET A 147 -4.54 22.97 7.38
C MET A 147 -3.60 22.84 8.59
N GLY A 148 -2.30 22.95 8.36
CA GLY A 148 -1.25 22.87 9.37
C GLY A 148 -0.15 21.91 8.97
N GLN A 149 1.09 22.29 9.19
CA GLN A 149 2.31 21.53 8.84
C GLN A 149 3.32 21.64 9.98
N PRO A 150 4.32 20.74 10.08
CA PRO A 150 5.37 20.85 11.11
C PRO A 150 6.01 22.22 11.15
N TYR A 151 6.27 22.70 12.38
CA TYR A 151 6.84 24.00 12.60
C TYR A 151 8.28 24.12 12.08
N GLU A 152 8.49 25.12 11.26
CA GLU A 152 9.81 25.61 10.91
C GLU A 152 9.82 27.14 11.06
N LYS A 153 10.74 27.68 11.86
CA LYS A 153 10.83 29.12 12.13
C LYS A 153 10.92 29.94 10.84
N LEU A 154 11.68 29.46 9.85
CA LEU A 154 11.81 30.13 8.55
C LEU A 154 10.51 30.20 7.77
N HIS A 155 9.63 29.21 7.92
CA HIS A 155 8.29 29.25 7.32
C HIS A 155 7.42 30.34 7.96
N LEU A 156 7.44 30.42 9.29
CA LEU A 156 6.68 31.44 10.01
C LEU A 156 7.14 32.86 9.67
N LEU A 157 8.41 33.06 9.33
CA LEU A 157 8.92 34.34 8.82
C LEU A 157 8.33 34.69 7.44
N CYS A 158 7.93 33.71 6.66
CA CYS A 158 7.41 33.91 5.31
C CYS A 158 5.89 34.08 5.23
N PHE A 159 5.14 33.38 6.08
CA PHE A 159 3.67 33.42 6.11
C PHE A 159 3.10 32.85 7.40
N ASN A 160 1.83 33.15 7.67
CA ASN A 160 1.15 32.62 8.84
C ASN A 160 0.98 31.08 8.73
N LEU A 161 1.60 30.35 9.67
CA LEU A 161 1.54 28.88 9.73
C LEU A 161 0.31 28.36 10.46
N PHE A 162 -0.32 29.19 11.28
CA PHE A 162 -1.29 28.77 12.26
C PHE A 162 -2.64 29.42 12.03
N VAL A 163 -3.71 28.63 12.15
CA VAL A 163 -5.05 29.19 12.37
C VAL A 163 -5.15 29.55 13.85
N LEU A 164 -5.72 30.71 14.17
CA LEU A 164 -5.69 31.31 15.50
C LEU A 164 -6.12 30.32 16.61
N HIS A 165 -7.21 29.58 16.42
CA HIS A 165 -7.78 28.68 17.41
C HIS A 165 -7.14 27.27 17.44
N THR A 166 -6.10 27.04 16.65
CA THR A 166 -5.33 25.79 16.74
C THR A 166 -4.22 25.83 17.76
N VAL A 167 -3.87 27.00 18.29
CA VAL A 167 -2.67 27.20 19.11
C VAL A 167 -3.00 27.42 20.56
N LEU A 168 -2.48 26.57 21.44
CA LEU A 168 -2.45 26.72 22.91
C LEU A 168 -1.06 27.26 23.29
N PHE A 169 -1.01 28.28 24.15
CA PHE A 169 0.24 28.91 24.58
C PHE A 169 0.23 29.32 26.05
N GLU A 170 1.41 29.46 26.69
CA GLU A 170 1.56 29.95 28.04
C GLU A 170 1.13 31.42 28.18
N VAL A 171 0.21 31.74 29.10
CA VAL A 171 -0.23 33.10 29.36
C VAL A 171 0.92 33.99 29.84
N GLY A 172 1.94 33.42 30.48
CA GLY A 172 3.16 34.11 30.88
C GLY A 172 3.90 34.86 29.77
N LEU A 173 3.71 34.47 28.49
CA LEU A 173 4.32 35.13 27.33
C LEU A 173 3.85 36.60 27.16
N ARG A 174 2.63 36.96 27.67
CA ARG A 174 2.18 38.36 27.70
C ARG A 174 3.08 39.27 28.54
N GLN A 175 3.64 38.75 29.65
CA GLN A 175 4.60 39.48 30.49
C GLN A 175 5.94 39.70 29.81
N GLN A 176 6.26 38.88 28.80
CA GLN A 176 7.45 39.00 27.94
C GLN A 176 7.20 39.92 26.73
N GLY A 177 6.04 40.60 26.71
CA GLY A 177 5.67 41.59 25.68
C GLY A 177 4.92 41.06 24.48
N CYS A 178 4.48 39.77 24.48
CA CYS A 178 3.66 39.21 23.39
C CYS A 178 2.23 39.77 23.47
N ARG A 179 1.86 40.63 22.52
CA ARG A 179 0.55 41.27 22.41
C ARG A 179 0.19 41.50 20.93
N PHE A 180 -1.11 41.56 20.66
CA PHE A 180 -1.59 41.95 19.33
C PHE A 180 -1.28 43.41 19.06
N ASP A 181 -0.75 43.69 17.88
CA ASP A 181 -0.46 45.07 17.45
C ASP A 181 -1.74 45.75 16.98
N GLU A 182 -2.19 46.80 17.70
CA GLU A 182 -3.46 47.50 17.41
C GLU A 182 -3.42 48.30 16.09
N ALA A 183 -2.25 48.43 15.48
CA ALA A 183 -2.13 49.02 14.15
C ALA A 183 -2.43 48.05 13.01
N LEU A 184 -2.51 46.74 13.31
CA LEU A 184 -2.79 45.69 12.33
C LEU A 184 -4.26 45.28 12.40
N ASN A 185 -4.94 45.32 11.26
CA ASN A 185 -6.32 44.83 11.12
C ASN A 185 -6.47 43.44 10.47
N ILE A 186 -5.43 43.01 9.79
CA ILE A 186 -5.31 41.69 9.13
C ILE A 186 -3.91 41.18 9.42
N TYR A 187 -3.74 39.87 9.59
CA TYR A 187 -2.49 39.21 9.98
C TYR A 187 -1.98 39.61 11.38
N GLU A 188 -2.86 40.10 12.23
CA GLU A 188 -2.57 40.41 13.63
C GLU A 188 -2.15 39.16 14.41
N ASP A 189 -2.71 38.02 14.07
CA ASP A 189 -2.38 36.69 14.60
C ASP A 189 -0.97 36.27 14.14
N TRP A 190 -0.62 36.47 12.86
CA TRP A 190 0.72 36.18 12.37
C TRP A 190 1.79 37.02 13.12
N ASP A 191 1.56 38.32 13.30
CA ASP A 191 2.42 39.18 14.09
C ASP A 191 2.57 38.69 15.54
N PHE A 192 1.47 38.27 16.16
CA PHE A 192 1.47 37.71 17.50
C PHE A 192 2.31 36.42 17.58
N TRP A 193 2.17 35.49 16.61
CA TRP A 193 2.97 34.26 16.57
C TRP A 193 4.45 34.52 16.29
N LEU A 194 4.78 35.50 15.50
CA LEU A 194 6.15 35.96 15.33
C LEU A 194 6.77 36.50 16.64
N GLN A 195 5.98 37.17 17.49
CA GLN A 195 6.45 37.58 18.81
C GLN A 195 6.67 36.36 19.73
N VAL A 196 5.72 35.41 19.77
CA VAL A 196 5.84 34.18 20.54
C VAL A 196 7.05 33.35 20.10
N SER A 197 7.35 33.30 18.81
CA SER A 197 8.51 32.57 18.25
C SER A 197 9.88 33.07 18.68
N LYS A 198 9.95 34.25 19.30
CA LYS A 198 11.18 34.73 19.92
C LYS A 198 11.50 34.09 21.27
N HIS A 199 10.48 33.52 21.91
CA HIS A 199 10.54 33.01 23.28
C HIS A 199 10.40 31.48 23.37
N THR A 200 9.90 30.85 22.31
CA THR A 200 9.72 29.39 22.24
C THR A 200 9.52 28.92 20.80
N ASP A 201 9.86 27.68 20.51
CA ASP A 201 9.34 26.99 19.34
C ASP A 201 7.92 26.46 19.61
N PHE A 202 7.21 25.96 18.57
CA PHE A 202 5.86 25.46 18.65
C PHE A 202 5.85 23.93 18.48
N PHE A 203 5.23 23.23 19.42
CA PHE A 203 5.08 21.80 19.35
C PHE A 203 3.92 21.42 18.41
N PHE A 204 4.15 20.60 17.41
CA PHE A 204 3.16 20.22 16.42
C PHE A 204 2.43 18.92 16.81
N VAL A 205 1.12 18.98 16.92
CA VAL A 205 0.20 17.83 17.09
C VAL A 205 -0.41 17.53 15.73
N LYS A 206 -0.03 16.44 15.12
CA LYS A 206 -0.41 16.09 13.73
C LYS A 206 -1.91 15.82 13.54
N GLU A 207 -2.62 15.43 14.61
CA GLU A 207 -4.03 15.11 14.53
C GLU A 207 -4.88 16.37 14.46
N PRO A 208 -5.75 16.53 13.42
CA PRO A 208 -6.66 17.66 13.35
C PRO A 208 -7.69 17.58 14.49
N SER A 209 -7.86 18.69 15.19
CA SER A 209 -8.81 18.79 16.31
C SER A 209 -9.53 20.13 16.39
N ALA A 210 -9.36 21.00 15.39
CA ALA A 210 -10.04 22.28 15.23
C ALA A 210 -10.74 22.35 13.89
N TYR A 211 -11.73 23.24 13.74
CA TYR A 211 -12.51 23.43 12.53
C TYR A 211 -12.51 24.92 12.17
N TYR A 212 -11.99 25.23 10.97
CA TYR A 212 -11.85 26.57 10.43
C TYR A 212 -12.89 26.83 9.34
N ARG A 213 -13.77 27.80 9.55
CA ARG A 213 -14.83 28.17 8.61
C ARG A 213 -14.34 29.12 7.53
N ILE A 214 -14.48 28.70 6.28
CA ILE A 214 -14.14 29.51 5.10
C ILE A 214 -15.41 30.21 4.60
N HIS A 215 -15.36 31.54 4.51
CA HIS A 215 -16.43 32.37 3.92
C HIS A 215 -15.83 33.54 3.13
N ASP A 216 -16.58 34.12 2.19
CA ASP A 216 -16.11 35.15 1.27
C ASP A 216 -15.61 36.46 1.94
N SER A 217 -16.00 36.69 3.20
CA SER A 217 -15.54 37.82 4.02
C SER A 217 -14.40 37.48 4.97
N SER A 218 -13.87 36.25 4.95
CA SER A 218 -12.66 35.93 5.74
C SER A 218 -11.46 36.68 5.18
N GLY A 219 -10.73 37.37 6.06
CA GLY A 219 -9.67 38.32 5.67
C GLY A 219 -8.55 37.74 4.79
N VAL A 220 -8.35 36.40 4.80
CA VAL A 220 -7.34 35.67 4.00
C VAL A 220 -7.75 35.57 2.52
N HIS A 221 -9.05 35.65 2.17
CA HIS A 221 -9.52 35.55 0.77
C HIS A 221 -9.63 36.89 0.05
N GLN A 222 -9.59 38.00 0.76
CA GLN A 222 -9.68 39.34 0.16
C GLN A 222 -8.35 39.85 -0.40
N GLU A 223 -7.21 39.23 -0.05
CA GLU A 223 -5.90 39.57 -0.60
C GLU A 223 -5.18 38.30 -1.07
N THR A 224 -4.59 38.36 -2.26
CA THR A 224 -3.63 37.31 -2.64
C THR A 224 -2.48 37.31 -1.63
N ALA A 225 -2.26 36.19 -0.97
CA ALA A 225 -1.47 35.99 0.24
C ALA A 225 -0.01 36.52 0.23
N PHE A 226 0.48 37.06 -0.89
CA PHE A 226 1.85 37.54 -1.04
C PHE A 226 1.99 38.97 -1.57
N THR A 227 0.93 39.64 -1.97
CA THR A 227 0.98 40.97 -2.61
C THR A 227 0.13 42.03 -1.93
N GLY A 228 -0.55 41.72 -0.83
CA GLY A 228 -1.42 42.64 -0.13
C GLY A 228 -0.69 43.64 0.77
N LYS A 229 -1.28 44.82 0.95
CA LYS A 229 -0.73 45.88 1.83
C LYS A 229 -0.59 45.41 3.28
N ALA A 230 -1.47 44.54 3.76
CA ALA A 230 -1.47 44.06 5.15
C ALA A 230 -0.26 43.15 5.45
N SER A 231 0.07 42.22 4.54
CA SER A 231 1.28 41.39 4.68
C SER A 231 2.55 42.24 4.62
N GLN A 232 2.57 43.29 3.78
CA GLN A 232 3.69 44.22 3.71
C GLN A 232 3.93 44.94 5.04
N GLN A 233 2.88 45.30 5.80
CA GLN A 233 3.03 45.93 7.12
C GLN A 233 3.73 44.98 8.11
N VAL A 234 3.38 43.73 8.13
CA VAL A 234 4.05 42.71 8.97
C VAL A 234 5.52 42.58 8.55
N TYR A 235 5.80 42.44 7.24
CA TYR A 235 7.18 42.40 6.76
C TYR A 235 7.98 43.67 7.07
N GLU A 236 7.40 44.85 6.93
CA GLU A 236 8.09 46.12 7.27
C GLU A 236 8.46 46.23 8.76
N LYS A 237 7.59 45.69 9.63
CA LYS A 237 7.88 45.62 11.06
C LYS A 237 9.01 44.64 11.34
N TRP A 238 8.94 43.40 10.78
CA TRP A 238 9.81 42.30 11.15
C TRP A 238 11.13 42.24 10.43
N ARG A 239 11.26 42.74 9.17
CA ARG A 239 12.51 42.70 8.39
C ARG A 239 13.69 43.41 9.10
N LYS A 240 13.40 44.37 9.99
CA LYS A 240 14.42 45.09 10.79
C LYS A 240 14.97 44.22 11.93
N LEU A 241 14.31 43.14 12.26
CA LEU A 241 14.62 42.26 13.38
C LEU A 241 15.24 40.95 12.92
N TRP A 242 15.19 40.64 11.60
CA TRP A 242 15.78 39.42 11.04
C TRP A 242 17.30 39.48 11.11
N THR A 243 17.91 38.36 11.49
CA THR A 243 19.36 38.19 11.45
C THR A 243 19.87 38.00 10.03
N ALA A 244 21.13 38.29 9.78
CA ALA A 244 21.78 38.06 8.49
C ALA A 244 21.73 36.56 8.10
N ASP A 245 21.77 35.65 9.08
CA ASP A 245 21.68 34.19 8.87
C ASP A 245 20.26 33.78 8.44
N GLU A 246 19.24 34.29 9.10
CA GLU A 246 17.83 34.04 8.70
C GLU A 246 17.57 34.53 7.27
N VAL A 247 18.05 35.71 6.91
CA VAL A 247 17.93 36.23 5.53
C VAL A 247 18.68 35.35 4.54
N SER A 248 19.90 34.90 4.88
CA SER A 248 20.69 34.00 4.03
C SER A 248 20.00 32.67 3.80
N GLN A 249 19.46 32.08 4.84
CA GLN A 249 18.70 30.80 4.75
C GLN A 249 17.42 30.96 3.90
N LEU A 250 16.69 32.05 4.04
CA LEU A 250 15.52 32.36 3.20
C LEU A 250 15.90 32.52 1.72
N MET A 251 17.02 33.20 1.44
CA MET A 251 17.54 33.34 0.07
C MET A 251 17.94 31.97 -0.51
N GLN A 252 18.71 31.18 0.22
CA GLN A 252 19.11 29.83 -0.23
C GLN A 252 17.89 28.94 -0.53
N ARG A 253 16.86 29.00 0.32
CA ARG A 253 15.63 28.26 0.11
C ARG A 253 14.88 28.72 -1.15
N ASN A 254 14.79 30.02 -1.35
CA ASN A 254 14.17 30.59 -2.55
C ASN A 254 14.90 30.16 -3.82
N TRP A 255 16.22 30.12 -3.80
CA TRP A 255 17.05 29.60 -4.89
C TRP A 255 16.76 28.13 -5.18
N LYS A 256 16.67 27.29 -4.15
CA LYS A 256 16.31 25.87 -4.31
C LYS A 256 14.91 25.70 -4.89
N LEU A 257 13.93 26.46 -4.42
CA LEU A 257 12.57 26.42 -4.95
C LEU A 257 12.52 26.88 -6.41
N ALA A 258 13.26 27.92 -6.79
CA ALA A 258 13.35 28.38 -8.16
C ALA A 258 14.01 27.34 -9.09
N ALA A 259 15.07 26.68 -8.61
CA ALA A 259 15.75 25.61 -9.34
C ALA A 259 14.80 24.40 -9.54
N ASN A 260 14.13 23.94 -8.49
CA ASN A 260 13.16 22.84 -8.57
C ASN A 260 11.98 23.18 -9.49
N LYS A 261 11.48 24.43 -9.44
CA LYS A 261 10.40 24.88 -10.33
C LYS A 261 10.83 24.84 -11.80
N LEU A 262 12.05 25.25 -12.10
CA LEU A 262 12.60 25.21 -13.46
C LEU A 262 12.75 23.77 -13.95
N GLU A 263 13.20 22.86 -13.09
CA GLU A 263 13.33 21.44 -13.40
C GLU A 263 11.95 20.79 -13.64
N LEU A 264 10.97 21.13 -12.80
CA LEU A 264 9.58 20.67 -12.96
C LEU A 264 8.96 21.17 -14.29
N GLN A 265 9.22 22.42 -14.65
CA GLN A 265 8.77 22.99 -15.93
C GLN A 265 9.43 22.30 -17.14
N LYS A 266 10.71 21.93 -17.06
CA LYS A 266 11.39 21.14 -18.08
C LYS A 266 10.74 19.76 -18.23
N LEU A 267 10.52 19.07 -17.10
CA LEU A 267 9.89 17.75 -17.09
C LEU A 267 8.45 17.80 -17.64
N GLN A 268 7.68 18.82 -17.29
CA GLN A 268 6.35 19.04 -17.85
C GLN A 268 6.38 19.27 -19.37
N ALA A 269 7.34 20.05 -19.87
CA ALA A 269 7.48 20.30 -21.30
C ALA A 269 7.90 19.03 -22.06
N GLU A 270 8.82 18.24 -21.50
CA GLU A 270 9.21 16.94 -22.05
C GLU A 270 8.04 15.95 -22.08
N THR A 271 7.28 15.86 -20.99
CA THR A 271 6.10 15.00 -20.89
C THR A 271 5.01 15.42 -21.90
N ALA A 272 4.77 16.72 -22.06
CA ALA A 272 3.83 17.24 -23.04
C ALA A 272 4.26 16.92 -24.49
N SER A 273 5.55 17.02 -24.78
CA SER A 273 6.12 16.64 -26.07
C SER A 273 5.97 15.15 -26.35
N GLN A 274 6.25 14.29 -25.35
CA GLN A 274 6.07 12.85 -25.47
C GLN A 274 4.59 12.46 -25.65
N LEU A 275 3.68 13.12 -24.94
CA LEU A 275 2.24 12.90 -25.08
C LEU A 275 1.75 13.27 -26.49
N SER A 276 2.26 14.38 -27.03
CA SER A 276 1.94 14.83 -28.39
C SER A 276 2.43 13.84 -29.44
N ALA A 277 3.67 13.34 -29.29
CA ALA A 277 4.23 12.32 -30.18
C ALA A 277 3.46 11.00 -30.11
N LEU A 278 3.05 10.60 -28.90
CA LEU A 278 2.27 9.39 -28.68
C LEU A 278 0.87 9.47 -29.28
N ASN A 279 0.21 10.63 -29.16
CA ASN A 279 -1.10 10.87 -29.77
C ASN A 279 -1.02 10.83 -31.31
N LEU A 280 0.03 11.40 -31.90
CA LEU A 280 0.26 11.33 -33.34
C LEU A 280 0.48 9.90 -33.81
N ALA A 281 1.27 9.12 -33.05
CA ALA A 281 1.50 7.70 -33.34
C ALA A 281 0.22 6.86 -33.18
N LEU A 282 -0.62 7.20 -32.20
CA LEU A 282 -1.92 6.55 -31.98
C LEU A 282 -2.89 6.79 -33.14
N ASP A 283 -2.96 8.03 -33.64
CA ASP A 283 -3.81 8.37 -34.80
C ASP A 283 -3.32 7.69 -36.10
N GLN A 284 -2.01 7.61 -36.29
CA GLN A 284 -1.42 6.86 -37.39
C GLN A 284 -1.74 5.35 -37.28
N ALA A 285 -1.67 4.79 -36.07
CA ALA A 285 -2.01 3.39 -35.82
C ALA A 285 -3.51 3.11 -36.03
N ARG A 286 -4.39 4.03 -35.62
CA ARG A 286 -5.84 3.95 -35.87
C ARG A 286 -6.15 3.95 -37.37
N THR A 287 -5.57 4.88 -38.11
CA THR A 287 -5.72 4.95 -39.54
C THR A 287 -5.24 3.67 -40.24
N GLY A 288 -4.08 3.13 -39.83
CA GLY A 288 -3.58 1.85 -40.30
C GLY A 288 -4.46 0.64 -39.97
N LEU A 289 -5.08 0.66 -38.79
CA LEU A 289 -6.02 -0.36 -38.35
C LEU A 289 -7.32 -0.35 -39.17
N ASP A 290 -7.84 0.81 -39.47
CA ASP A 290 -9.08 0.96 -40.29
C ASP A 290 -8.82 0.54 -41.74
N GLN A 291 -7.65 0.88 -42.30
CA GLN A 291 -7.22 0.34 -43.61
C GLN A 291 -7.09 -1.19 -43.57
N ALA A 292 -6.46 -1.74 -42.55
CA ALA A 292 -6.31 -3.20 -42.41
C ALA A 292 -7.65 -3.92 -42.22
N ARG A 293 -8.62 -3.29 -41.53
CA ARG A 293 -9.98 -3.82 -41.38
C ARG A 293 -10.73 -3.83 -42.70
N ALA A 294 -10.62 -2.77 -43.50
CA ALA A 294 -11.22 -2.70 -44.81
C ALA A 294 -10.64 -3.77 -45.77
N GLU A 295 -9.31 -3.94 -45.78
CA GLU A 295 -8.66 -5.01 -46.53
C GLU A 295 -9.04 -6.41 -46.05
N MET A 296 -9.21 -6.59 -44.74
CA MET A 296 -9.62 -7.88 -44.15
C MET A 296 -11.05 -8.23 -44.53
N ALA A 297 -11.98 -7.23 -44.53
CA ALA A 297 -13.34 -7.42 -44.98
C ALA A 297 -13.41 -7.83 -46.47
N GLN A 298 -12.62 -7.19 -47.35
CA GLN A 298 -12.50 -7.61 -48.75
C GLN A 298 -11.92 -9.02 -48.90
N LYS A 299 -10.90 -9.37 -48.14
CA LYS A 299 -10.27 -10.71 -48.18
C LYS A 299 -11.19 -11.78 -47.61
N THR A 300 -11.96 -11.49 -46.60
CA THR A 300 -12.95 -12.41 -46.02
C THR A 300 -14.06 -12.71 -47.02
N ALA A 301 -14.59 -11.70 -47.69
CA ALA A 301 -15.57 -11.90 -48.77
C ALA A 301 -14.99 -12.76 -49.92
N LEU A 302 -13.72 -12.58 -50.27
CA LEU A 302 -13.06 -13.36 -51.29
C LEU A 302 -12.80 -14.84 -50.83
N ILE A 303 -12.46 -15.01 -49.54
CA ILE A 303 -12.26 -16.34 -48.92
C ILE A 303 -13.56 -17.11 -48.85
N ASP A 304 -14.69 -16.49 -48.56
CA ASP A 304 -16.01 -17.11 -48.50
C ASP A 304 -16.44 -17.57 -49.91
N LEU A 305 -16.14 -16.80 -50.93
CA LEU A 305 -16.33 -17.22 -52.34
C LEU A 305 -15.43 -18.37 -52.74
N MET A 306 -14.19 -18.39 -52.27
CA MET A 306 -13.24 -19.46 -52.57
C MET A 306 -13.54 -20.76 -51.81
N GLN A 307 -13.93 -20.65 -50.53
CA GLN A 307 -14.26 -21.81 -49.67
C GLN A 307 -15.49 -22.59 -50.16
N ASN A 308 -16.39 -21.92 -50.82
CA ASN A 308 -17.60 -22.53 -51.41
C ASN A 308 -17.36 -23.19 -52.76
N SER A 309 -16.14 -23.10 -53.31
CA SER A 309 -15.76 -23.72 -54.61
C SER A 309 -15.34 -25.17 -54.45
N ARG A 310 -15.72 -26.08 -55.38
CA ARG A 310 -15.40 -27.50 -55.37
C ARG A 310 -13.88 -27.80 -55.39
N SER A 311 -13.06 -26.94 -55.95
CA SER A 311 -11.60 -27.10 -56.02
C SER A 311 -10.89 -26.88 -54.69
N TRP A 312 -11.50 -26.10 -53.77
CA TRP A 312 -10.92 -25.79 -52.46
C TRP A 312 -10.88 -26.98 -51.52
N ARG A 313 -11.86 -27.89 -51.60
CA ARG A 313 -11.95 -29.09 -50.76
C ARG A 313 -10.91 -30.15 -51.05
N TRP A 314 -10.36 -30.19 -52.26
CA TRP A 314 -9.38 -31.23 -52.69
C TRP A 314 -7.91 -30.88 -52.34
N THR A 315 -7.58 -29.68 -51.97
CA THR A 315 -6.19 -29.23 -51.80
C THR A 315 -5.82 -28.91 -50.34
N SER A 316 -6.53 -29.45 -49.34
CA SER A 316 -6.34 -29.09 -47.90
C SER A 316 -4.96 -29.46 -47.35
N ALA A 317 -4.39 -30.60 -47.75
CA ALA A 317 -3.08 -31.08 -47.31
C ALA A 317 -1.88 -30.23 -47.79
N ILE A 318 -1.95 -29.66 -48.98
CA ILE A 318 -0.87 -28.80 -49.53
C ILE A 318 -0.84 -27.43 -48.86
N ARG A 319 -1.98 -26.95 -48.33
CA ARG A 319 -2.07 -25.65 -47.66
C ARG A 319 -1.45 -25.66 -46.27
N HIS A 320 -1.48 -26.77 -45.53
CA HIS A 320 -0.82 -26.89 -44.23
C HIS A 320 0.68 -26.70 -44.29
N ALA A 321 1.33 -27.27 -45.32
CA ALA A 321 2.78 -27.11 -45.54
C ALA A 321 3.15 -25.66 -45.91
N GLY A 322 2.30 -24.95 -46.66
CA GLY A 322 2.50 -23.55 -47.03
C GLY A 322 2.34 -22.55 -45.85
N HIS A 323 1.60 -22.92 -44.81
CA HIS A 323 1.38 -22.09 -43.64
C HIS A 323 2.64 -22.08 -42.74
N VAL A 324 3.27 -23.22 -42.56
CA VAL A 324 4.51 -23.37 -41.81
C VAL A 324 5.66 -22.62 -42.51
N ALA A 325 5.74 -22.68 -43.82
CA ALA A 325 6.79 -21.98 -44.61
C ALA A 325 6.65 -20.44 -44.54
N ARG A 326 5.45 -19.90 -44.44
CA ARG A 326 5.19 -18.44 -44.31
C ARG A 326 5.55 -17.94 -42.94
N LYS A 327 5.27 -18.66 -41.86
CA LYS A 327 5.65 -18.29 -40.47
C LYS A 327 7.17 -18.22 -40.30
N ILE A 328 7.90 -19.13 -40.91
CA ILE A 328 9.37 -19.11 -40.92
C ILE A 328 9.89 -17.87 -41.66
N ARG A 329 9.26 -17.46 -42.75
CA ARG A 329 9.67 -16.28 -43.53
C ARG A 329 9.42 -14.94 -42.78
N GLN A 330 8.44 -14.87 -41.94
CA GLN A 330 8.13 -13.69 -41.13
C GLN A 330 9.15 -13.49 -40.00
N LEU A 331 9.54 -14.56 -39.32
CA LEU A 331 10.58 -14.56 -38.28
C LEU A 331 11.97 -14.18 -38.80
N THR A 332 12.30 -14.58 -40.01
CA THR A 332 13.60 -14.24 -40.64
C THR A 332 13.69 -12.76 -41.00
N ARG A 333 12.59 -12.07 -41.31
CA ARG A 333 12.59 -10.64 -41.59
C ARG A 333 12.81 -9.76 -40.35
N GLN A 334 12.34 -10.19 -39.15
CA GLN A 334 12.51 -9.46 -37.91
C GLN A 334 13.95 -9.48 -37.34
N HIS A 335 14.82 -10.39 -37.81
CA HIS A 335 16.16 -10.54 -37.25
C HIS A 335 17.31 -10.25 -38.26
N GLY A 336 17.07 -9.37 -39.26
CA GLY A 336 18.14 -8.87 -40.15
C GLY A 336 18.66 -9.86 -41.16
N GLY A 337 17.88 -10.87 -41.58
CA GLY A 337 18.19 -11.81 -42.64
C GLY A 337 18.38 -13.28 -42.20
N ILE A 338 18.20 -14.19 -43.15
CA ILE A 338 18.16 -15.64 -42.90
C ILE A 338 19.49 -16.15 -42.30
N GLN A 339 20.63 -15.59 -42.69
CA GLN A 339 21.95 -16.01 -42.20
C GLN A 339 22.18 -15.66 -40.72
N ASN A 340 21.75 -14.49 -40.26
CA ASN A 340 21.91 -14.06 -38.86
C ASN A 340 20.94 -14.81 -37.93
N ALA A 341 19.73 -15.10 -38.39
CA ALA A 341 18.75 -15.88 -37.63
C ALA A 341 19.20 -17.36 -37.53
N LEU A 342 19.74 -17.93 -38.60
CA LEU A 342 20.29 -19.31 -38.59
C LEU A 342 21.53 -19.43 -37.69
N MET A 343 22.48 -18.48 -37.78
CA MET A 343 23.68 -18.48 -36.92
C MET A 343 23.33 -18.35 -35.45
N LYS A 344 22.37 -17.50 -35.09
CA LYS A 344 21.90 -17.33 -33.70
C LYS A 344 21.18 -18.59 -33.23
N SER A 345 20.33 -19.19 -34.05
CA SER A 345 19.61 -20.43 -33.73
C SER A 345 20.54 -21.63 -33.58
N VAL A 346 21.53 -21.74 -34.47
CA VAL A 346 22.58 -22.79 -34.41
C VAL A 346 23.44 -22.61 -33.16
N LYS A 347 23.83 -21.37 -32.80
CA LYS A 347 24.59 -21.06 -31.58
C LYS A 347 23.81 -21.43 -30.31
N ILE A 348 22.53 -21.16 -30.26
CA ILE A 348 21.63 -21.51 -29.13
C ILE A 348 21.42 -23.03 -29.08
N LEU A 349 21.28 -23.69 -30.23
CA LEU A 349 21.13 -25.14 -30.31
C LEU A 349 22.39 -25.88 -29.82
N PHE A 350 23.58 -25.38 -30.18
CA PHE A 350 24.86 -25.94 -29.72
C PHE A 350 25.17 -25.63 -28.25
N GLN A 351 24.72 -24.48 -27.73
CA GLN A 351 25.01 -24.07 -26.35
C GLN A 351 23.98 -24.58 -25.33
N SER A 352 22.71 -24.78 -25.71
CA SER A 352 21.61 -25.05 -24.77
C SER A 352 20.63 -26.13 -25.23
N GLY A 353 20.94 -26.84 -26.33
CA GLY A 353 20.14 -27.92 -26.87
C GLY A 353 18.77 -27.50 -27.45
N PRO A 354 17.93 -28.47 -27.87
CA PRO A 354 16.60 -28.17 -28.47
C PRO A 354 15.67 -27.42 -27.54
N LYS A 355 15.77 -27.63 -26.22
CA LYS A 355 15.01 -26.90 -25.20
C LYS A 355 15.40 -25.42 -25.09
N GLY A 356 16.70 -25.10 -25.25
CA GLY A 356 17.18 -23.72 -25.27
C GLY A 356 16.69 -22.93 -26.48
N LEU A 357 16.53 -23.56 -27.62
CA LEU A 357 15.95 -22.96 -28.84
C LEU A 357 14.43 -22.72 -28.65
N SER A 358 13.70 -23.67 -28.04
CA SER A 358 12.31 -23.53 -27.70
C SER A 358 12.08 -22.34 -26.73
N ASN A 359 12.89 -22.23 -25.69
CA ASN A 359 12.83 -21.15 -24.72
C ASN A 359 13.16 -19.77 -25.33
N ALA A 360 14.15 -19.69 -26.22
CA ALA A 360 14.48 -18.44 -26.92
C ALA A 360 13.34 -17.97 -27.85
N PHE A 361 12.65 -18.95 -28.47
CA PHE A 361 11.47 -18.68 -29.29
C PHE A 361 10.28 -18.22 -28.47
N GLN A 362 10.08 -18.82 -27.29
CA GLN A 362 9.03 -18.46 -26.33
C GLN A 362 9.24 -17.03 -25.79
N ARG A 363 10.48 -16.68 -25.40
CA ARG A 363 10.86 -15.31 -24.96
C ARG A 363 10.58 -14.22 -26.00
N ALA A 364 10.83 -14.52 -27.28
CA ALA A 364 10.54 -13.58 -28.36
C ALA A 364 9.04 -13.36 -28.58
N THR A 365 8.22 -14.34 -28.22
CA THR A 365 6.75 -14.28 -28.35
C THR A 365 6.08 -13.61 -27.16
N GLU A 366 6.66 -13.69 -25.95
CA GLU A 366 6.11 -13.09 -24.71
C GLU A 366 6.22 -11.56 -24.68
N SER A 367 7.22 -10.98 -25.33
CA SER A 367 7.41 -9.52 -25.40
C SER A 367 6.35 -8.75 -26.19
N SER A 368 5.50 -9.44 -26.95
CA SER A 368 4.42 -8.85 -27.75
C SER A 368 3.03 -9.38 -27.41
N LEU A 369 2.88 -10.13 -26.31
CA LEU A 369 1.64 -10.78 -25.93
C LEU A 369 0.64 -9.74 -25.37
N THR A 370 -0.48 -9.55 -26.07
CA THR A 370 -1.61 -8.80 -25.53
C THR A 370 -2.46 -9.67 -24.61
N TYR A 371 -3.26 -9.04 -23.74
CA TYR A 371 -4.16 -9.79 -22.86
C TYR A 371 -5.23 -10.56 -23.66
N THR A 372 -5.70 -10.00 -24.76
CA THR A 372 -6.63 -10.69 -25.69
C THR A 372 -6.01 -11.95 -26.29
N ASP A 373 -4.71 -11.90 -26.66
CA ASP A 373 -3.99 -13.09 -27.13
C ASP A 373 -3.83 -14.15 -26.03
N TRP A 374 -3.61 -13.68 -24.80
CA TRP A 374 -3.51 -14.56 -23.64
C TRP A 374 -4.83 -15.30 -23.39
N ILE A 375 -5.96 -14.60 -23.38
CA ILE A 375 -7.31 -15.19 -23.26
C ILE A 375 -7.52 -16.27 -24.32
N ALA A 376 -7.25 -15.94 -25.60
CA ALA A 376 -7.46 -16.86 -26.70
C ALA A 376 -6.60 -18.13 -26.62
N ARG A 377 -5.49 -18.11 -25.90
CA ARG A 377 -4.57 -19.26 -25.74
C ARG A 377 -4.86 -20.11 -24.51
N ASN A 378 -5.31 -19.47 -23.42
CA ASN A 378 -5.32 -20.06 -22.10
C ASN A 378 -6.74 -20.37 -21.57
N GLU A 379 -7.77 -19.71 -22.10
CA GLU A 379 -9.15 -20.01 -21.72
C GLU A 379 -9.76 -21.06 -22.64
N PRO A 380 -10.58 -21.99 -22.10
CA PRO A 380 -11.30 -22.97 -22.91
C PRO A 380 -12.26 -22.27 -23.89
N PRO A 381 -12.28 -22.66 -25.17
CA PRO A 381 -13.18 -22.05 -26.13
C PRO A 381 -14.65 -22.40 -25.82
N ALA A 382 -15.58 -21.50 -26.15
CA ALA A 382 -17.00 -21.70 -25.89
C ALA A 382 -17.56 -23.02 -26.51
N SER A 383 -16.93 -23.50 -27.57
CA SER A 383 -17.29 -24.81 -28.19
C SER A 383 -17.08 -26.01 -27.28
N SER A 384 -16.25 -25.87 -26.21
CA SER A 384 -16.03 -26.95 -25.22
C SER A 384 -17.10 -26.97 -24.11
N TYR A 385 -17.90 -25.93 -23.94
CA TYR A 385 -18.79 -25.76 -22.78
C TYR A 385 -19.87 -26.86 -22.71
N ALA A 386 -20.37 -27.32 -23.85
CA ALA A 386 -21.32 -28.42 -23.87
C ALA A 386 -20.73 -29.74 -23.32
N ALA A 387 -19.47 -30.01 -23.65
CA ALA A 387 -18.79 -31.20 -23.13
C ALA A 387 -18.46 -31.06 -21.63
N LEU A 388 -18.08 -29.85 -21.17
CA LEU A 388 -17.85 -29.58 -19.75
C LEU A 388 -19.14 -29.69 -18.92
N LYS A 389 -20.27 -29.24 -19.46
CA LYS A 389 -21.60 -29.44 -18.83
C LYS A 389 -21.94 -30.91 -18.65
N LEU A 390 -21.70 -31.74 -19.67
CA LEU A 390 -21.92 -33.19 -19.59
C LEU A 390 -20.95 -33.87 -18.61
N ASN A 391 -19.75 -33.34 -18.46
CA ASN A 391 -18.78 -33.82 -17.48
C ASN A 391 -19.26 -33.48 -16.04
N ALA A 392 -19.67 -32.25 -15.79
CA ALA A 392 -20.16 -31.80 -14.49
C ALA A 392 -21.37 -32.64 -14.01
N ALA A 393 -22.25 -33.05 -14.93
CA ALA A 393 -23.40 -33.90 -14.61
C ALA A 393 -23.03 -35.32 -14.09
N LYS A 394 -21.77 -35.74 -14.26
CA LYS A 394 -21.22 -37.02 -13.78
C LYS A 394 -20.49 -36.92 -12.44
N TRP A 395 -20.30 -35.75 -11.92
CA TRP A 395 -19.57 -35.57 -10.66
C TRP A 395 -20.31 -36.18 -9.48
N PRO A 396 -19.62 -36.83 -8.54
CA PRO A 396 -20.25 -37.44 -7.36
C PRO A 396 -20.85 -36.39 -6.43
N GLN A 397 -20.24 -35.19 -6.38
CA GLN A 397 -20.76 -34.07 -5.60
C GLN A 397 -21.24 -32.97 -6.55
N GLN A 398 -22.48 -32.58 -6.38
CA GLN A 398 -23.12 -31.52 -7.16
C GLN A 398 -23.84 -30.56 -6.22
N PRO A 399 -23.06 -29.77 -5.41
CA PRO A 399 -23.65 -28.88 -4.43
C PRO A 399 -24.46 -27.77 -5.10
N LEU A 400 -25.53 -27.33 -4.47
CA LEU A 400 -26.21 -26.11 -4.85
C LEU A 400 -25.31 -24.90 -4.49
N VAL A 401 -25.04 -24.03 -5.45
CA VAL A 401 -24.29 -22.79 -5.25
C VAL A 401 -25.28 -21.63 -5.25
N SER A 402 -25.38 -20.91 -4.14
CA SER A 402 -26.11 -19.64 -4.07
C SER A 402 -25.19 -18.47 -4.42
N ILE A 403 -25.60 -17.65 -5.37
CA ILE A 403 -24.94 -16.39 -5.70
C ILE A 403 -25.74 -15.29 -5.00
N ILE A 404 -25.11 -14.49 -4.13
CA ILE A 404 -25.76 -13.35 -3.48
C ILE A 404 -25.39 -12.05 -4.20
N MET A 405 -26.38 -11.23 -4.50
CA MET A 405 -26.22 -9.99 -5.25
C MET A 405 -27.02 -8.86 -4.58
N PRO A 406 -26.35 -7.98 -3.80
CA PRO A 406 -26.97 -6.76 -3.30
C PRO A 406 -27.12 -5.76 -4.45
N THR A 407 -28.23 -5.01 -4.46
CA THR A 407 -28.46 -3.96 -5.46
C THR A 407 -29.11 -2.73 -4.85
N TYR A 408 -28.78 -1.55 -5.36
CA TYR A 408 -29.39 -0.28 -4.99
C TYR A 408 -29.28 0.73 -6.15
N ASN A 409 -30.40 1.22 -6.66
CA ASN A 409 -30.47 2.17 -7.78
C ASN A 409 -29.60 1.78 -8.98
N SER A 410 -29.51 0.49 -9.26
CA SER A 410 -28.60 -0.04 -10.28
C SER A 410 -29.13 0.24 -11.68
N PRO A 411 -28.28 0.65 -12.63
CA PRO A 411 -28.65 0.76 -14.04
C PRO A 411 -29.13 -0.59 -14.57
N ILE A 412 -30.35 -0.62 -15.12
CA ILE A 412 -31.03 -1.88 -15.52
C ILE A 412 -30.20 -2.70 -16.52
N HIS A 413 -29.46 -2.05 -17.42
CA HIS A 413 -28.66 -2.75 -18.42
C HIS A 413 -27.50 -3.53 -17.78
N PHE A 414 -26.82 -2.99 -16.77
CA PHE A 414 -25.76 -3.71 -16.04
C PHE A 414 -26.34 -4.84 -15.19
N LEU A 415 -27.45 -4.56 -14.49
CA LEU A 415 -28.16 -5.58 -13.73
C LEU A 415 -28.62 -6.74 -14.63
N ALA A 416 -29.10 -6.44 -15.85
CA ALA A 416 -29.47 -7.44 -16.82
C ALA A 416 -28.27 -8.27 -17.32
N GLU A 417 -27.12 -7.65 -17.51
CA GLU A 417 -25.88 -8.34 -17.89
C GLU A 417 -25.36 -9.22 -16.76
N ALA A 418 -25.36 -8.75 -15.51
CA ALA A 418 -24.99 -9.53 -14.35
C ALA A 418 -25.88 -10.79 -14.19
N ILE A 419 -27.20 -10.64 -14.25
CA ILE A 419 -28.16 -11.77 -14.20
C ILE A 419 -27.90 -12.74 -15.37
N ARG A 420 -27.67 -12.23 -16.57
CA ARG A 420 -27.39 -13.05 -17.75
C ARG A 420 -26.10 -13.83 -17.61
N SER A 421 -25.06 -13.26 -16.96
CA SER A 421 -23.79 -13.95 -16.69
C SER A 421 -23.97 -15.17 -15.79
N VAL A 422 -24.91 -15.09 -14.83
CA VAL A 422 -25.29 -16.23 -13.98
C VAL A 422 -26.12 -17.24 -14.76
N GLN A 423 -27.09 -16.81 -15.56
CA GLN A 423 -27.91 -17.70 -16.38
C GLN A 423 -27.11 -18.52 -17.40
N ASN A 424 -25.99 -17.94 -17.89
CA ASN A 424 -25.07 -18.55 -18.85
C ASN A 424 -24.03 -19.49 -18.21
N GLN A 425 -24.10 -19.76 -16.92
CA GLN A 425 -23.16 -20.68 -16.27
C GLN A 425 -23.25 -22.10 -16.81
N VAL A 426 -22.10 -22.71 -17.08
CA VAL A 426 -21.98 -24.10 -17.56
C VAL A 426 -22.47 -25.07 -16.50
N TYR A 427 -22.15 -24.82 -15.22
CA TYR A 427 -22.74 -25.55 -14.11
C TYR A 427 -24.14 -25.00 -13.82
N THR A 428 -25.16 -25.83 -13.79
CA THR A 428 -26.57 -25.40 -13.79
C THR A 428 -27.28 -25.49 -12.45
N HIS A 429 -26.66 -26.11 -11.44
CA HIS A 429 -27.25 -26.28 -10.11
C HIS A 429 -26.86 -25.06 -9.21
N TRP A 430 -27.49 -23.93 -9.47
CA TRP A 430 -27.31 -22.69 -8.79
C TRP A 430 -28.63 -22.00 -8.44
N GLN A 431 -28.58 -21.11 -7.47
CA GLN A 431 -29.62 -20.17 -7.07
C GLN A 431 -29.01 -18.74 -7.09
N LEU A 432 -29.73 -17.77 -7.64
CA LEU A 432 -29.38 -16.36 -7.57
C LEU A 432 -30.27 -15.64 -6.57
N CYS A 433 -29.70 -15.15 -5.49
CA CYS A 433 -30.37 -14.44 -4.40
C CYS A 433 -30.08 -12.94 -4.53
N ILE A 434 -31.07 -12.15 -4.94
CA ILE A 434 -30.93 -10.70 -5.13
C ILE A 434 -31.68 -9.99 -3.99
N ALA A 435 -31.01 -9.04 -3.35
CA ALA A 435 -31.68 -8.15 -2.42
C ALA A 435 -31.63 -6.71 -2.96
N ASP A 436 -32.80 -6.06 -3.05
CA ASP A 436 -32.91 -4.64 -3.40
C ASP A 436 -33.00 -3.81 -2.13
N ASP A 437 -32.07 -2.89 -1.95
CA ASP A 437 -31.92 -2.08 -0.75
C ASP A 437 -32.80 -0.80 -0.76
N ALA A 438 -34.09 -0.99 -1.10
CA ALA A 438 -35.07 0.07 -1.24
C ALA A 438 -34.71 1.08 -2.34
N SER A 439 -34.43 0.58 -3.54
CA SER A 439 -34.19 1.42 -4.70
C SER A 439 -35.33 2.42 -4.92
N SER A 440 -34.97 3.71 -5.12
CA SER A 440 -35.92 4.79 -5.36
C SER A 440 -36.53 4.79 -6.76
N ASP A 441 -35.87 4.12 -7.72
CA ASP A 441 -36.39 3.91 -9.07
C ASP A 441 -37.27 2.65 -9.13
N PRO A 442 -38.61 2.81 -9.34
CA PRO A 442 -39.52 1.67 -9.41
C PRO A 442 -39.23 0.68 -10.55
N SER A 443 -38.52 1.15 -11.59
CA SER A 443 -38.18 0.31 -12.72
C SER A 443 -37.22 -0.82 -12.35
N VAL A 444 -36.35 -0.62 -11.34
CA VAL A 444 -35.44 -1.65 -10.81
C VAL A 444 -36.23 -2.80 -10.20
N GLN A 445 -37.18 -2.49 -9.32
CA GLN A 445 -38.01 -3.51 -8.67
C GLN A 445 -38.91 -4.24 -9.68
N ALA A 446 -39.46 -3.52 -10.66
CA ALA A 446 -40.26 -4.13 -11.74
C ALA A 446 -39.42 -5.11 -12.56
N PHE A 447 -38.19 -4.71 -12.93
CA PHE A 447 -37.25 -5.55 -13.66
C PHE A 447 -36.87 -6.82 -12.88
N LEU A 448 -36.54 -6.69 -11.60
CA LEU A 448 -36.18 -7.81 -10.74
C LEU A 448 -37.34 -8.82 -10.60
N ASN A 449 -38.55 -8.32 -10.34
CA ASN A 449 -39.76 -9.16 -10.25
C ASN A 449 -40.05 -9.92 -11.56
N GLU A 450 -39.80 -9.29 -12.71
CA GLU A 450 -39.93 -9.94 -14.00
C GLU A 450 -38.84 -11.02 -14.21
N ALA A 451 -37.61 -10.77 -13.82
CA ALA A 451 -36.54 -11.76 -13.89
C ALA A 451 -36.85 -13.03 -13.04
N ALA A 452 -37.34 -12.85 -11.81
CA ALA A 452 -37.72 -13.97 -10.95
C ALA A 452 -38.92 -14.78 -11.51
N LYS A 453 -39.87 -14.11 -12.17
CA LYS A 453 -40.99 -14.81 -12.85
C LYS A 453 -40.50 -15.66 -14.02
N LYS A 454 -39.43 -15.25 -14.71
CA LYS A 454 -38.88 -15.93 -15.88
C LYS A 454 -37.97 -17.12 -15.53
N ASP A 455 -37.29 -17.05 -14.40
CA ASP A 455 -36.35 -18.10 -13.95
C ASP A 455 -36.55 -18.40 -12.45
N SER A 456 -37.11 -19.57 -12.16
CA SER A 456 -37.43 -19.98 -10.78
C SER A 456 -36.22 -20.17 -9.88
N ARG A 457 -35.00 -20.13 -10.41
CA ARG A 457 -33.74 -20.14 -9.64
C ARG A 457 -33.36 -18.77 -9.10
N ILE A 458 -34.10 -17.70 -9.47
CA ILE A 458 -33.88 -16.35 -9.00
C ILE A 458 -34.83 -16.05 -7.85
N SER A 459 -34.28 -15.73 -6.68
CA SER A 459 -35.04 -15.33 -5.48
C SER A 459 -34.77 -13.84 -5.19
N ILE A 460 -35.81 -13.06 -4.87
CA ILE A 460 -35.71 -11.63 -4.65
C ILE A 460 -36.18 -11.25 -3.27
N VAL A 461 -35.44 -10.38 -2.61
CA VAL A 461 -35.83 -9.73 -1.35
C VAL A 461 -35.89 -8.22 -1.59
N LEU A 462 -37.09 -7.62 -1.48
CA LEU A 462 -37.26 -6.17 -1.52
C LEU A 462 -37.24 -5.64 -0.10
N ARG A 463 -36.22 -4.89 0.26
CA ARG A 463 -36.07 -4.31 1.59
C ARG A 463 -37.00 -3.09 1.73
N PRO A 464 -37.63 -2.87 2.89
CA PRO A 464 -38.53 -1.73 3.11
C PRO A 464 -37.79 -0.40 3.28
N GLN A 465 -36.51 -0.43 3.63
CA GLN A 465 -35.64 0.73 3.84
C GLN A 465 -34.19 0.42 3.47
N ASN A 466 -33.44 1.43 3.08
CA ASN A 466 -32.02 1.30 2.80
C ASN A 466 -31.24 0.98 4.08
N GLY A 467 -30.38 0.00 4.04
CA GLY A 467 -29.54 -0.46 5.16
C GLY A 467 -28.08 -0.60 4.77
N HIS A 468 -27.71 -0.06 3.62
CA HIS A 468 -26.39 -0.22 3.00
C HIS A 468 -26.03 -1.67 2.63
N ILE A 469 -24.89 -1.84 1.95
CA ILE A 469 -24.49 -3.09 1.31
C ILE A 469 -24.41 -4.29 2.29
N SER A 470 -23.98 -4.10 3.53
CA SER A 470 -23.86 -5.17 4.51
C SER A 470 -25.21 -5.80 4.87
N GLU A 471 -26.21 -4.98 5.21
CA GLU A 471 -27.55 -5.46 5.51
C GLU A 471 -28.27 -5.98 4.27
N CYS A 472 -28.03 -5.38 3.13
CA CYS A 472 -28.55 -5.83 1.85
C CYS A 472 -28.02 -7.23 1.50
N SER A 473 -26.71 -7.44 1.61
CA SER A 473 -26.07 -8.74 1.40
C SER A 473 -26.59 -9.81 2.38
N ASN A 474 -26.79 -9.45 3.65
CA ASN A 474 -27.41 -10.36 4.62
C ASN A 474 -28.86 -10.73 4.25
N SER A 475 -29.61 -9.80 3.68
CA SER A 475 -30.97 -10.09 3.20
C SER A 475 -30.95 -11.08 2.02
N ALA A 476 -29.99 -10.95 1.10
CA ALA A 476 -29.78 -11.93 0.04
C ALA A 476 -29.31 -13.29 0.61
N LEU A 477 -28.40 -13.27 1.59
CA LEU A 477 -27.89 -14.48 2.25
C LEU A 477 -28.99 -15.24 3.00
N SER A 478 -29.99 -14.53 3.58
CA SER A 478 -31.08 -15.16 4.33
C SER A 478 -31.98 -16.08 3.50
N VAL A 479 -32.03 -15.90 2.18
CA VAL A 479 -32.79 -16.73 1.23
C VAL A 479 -31.88 -17.67 0.41
N ALA A 480 -30.59 -17.73 0.74
CA ALA A 480 -29.65 -18.64 0.12
C ALA A 480 -29.74 -20.04 0.74
N HIS A 481 -29.98 -21.06 -0.09
CA HIS A 481 -30.14 -22.46 0.33
C HIS A 481 -28.97 -23.35 -0.08
N GLY A 482 -28.02 -22.81 -0.90
CA GLY A 482 -26.85 -23.52 -1.37
C GLY A 482 -25.85 -23.82 -0.25
N GLU A 483 -25.09 -24.89 -0.40
CA GLU A 483 -23.98 -25.25 0.51
C GLU A 483 -22.83 -24.27 0.39
N TRP A 484 -22.72 -23.62 -0.77
CA TRP A 484 -21.70 -22.61 -1.11
C TRP A 484 -22.35 -21.30 -1.50
N VAL A 485 -21.70 -20.19 -1.11
CA VAL A 485 -22.14 -18.83 -1.41
C VAL A 485 -21.05 -18.13 -2.18
N ALA A 486 -21.37 -17.69 -3.39
CA ALA A 486 -20.52 -16.83 -4.22
C ALA A 486 -21.01 -15.38 -4.16
N LEU A 487 -20.07 -14.43 -4.12
CA LEU A 487 -20.38 -12.99 -4.09
C LEU A 487 -20.36 -12.42 -5.51
N LEU A 488 -21.38 -11.66 -5.86
CA LEU A 488 -21.46 -10.97 -7.16
C LEU A 488 -22.03 -9.56 -6.97
N ASP A 489 -21.32 -8.56 -7.41
CA ASP A 489 -21.85 -7.19 -7.46
C ASP A 489 -22.78 -7.01 -8.66
N HIS A 490 -23.77 -6.12 -8.51
CA HIS A 490 -24.86 -5.95 -9.44
C HIS A 490 -24.47 -5.39 -10.83
N ASP A 491 -23.28 -4.87 -10.95
CA ASP A 491 -22.70 -4.28 -12.18
C ASP A 491 -21.55 -5.12 -12.78
N ASP A 492 -21.19 -6.21 -12.15
CA ASP A 492 -20.10 -7.09 -12.54
C ASP A 492 -20.56 -8.35 -13.28
N LEU A 493 -19.60 -9.16 -13.77
CA LEU A 493 -19.91 -10.35 -14.55
C LEU A 493 -19.15 -11.58 -14.05
N LEU A 494 -19.81 -12.72 -14.04
CA LEU A 494 -19.18 -14.03 -13.87
C LEU A 494 -18.75 -14.61 -15.23
N HIS A 495 -17.53 -15.15 -15.28
CA HIS A 495 -17.11 -15.96 -16.42
C HIS A 495 -18.03 -17.21 -16.55
N PRO A 496 -18.39 -17.68 -17.76
CA PRO A 496 -19.29 -18.83 -17.93
C PRO A 496 -18.86 -20.12 -17.22
N LEU A 497 -17.57 -20.27 -16.94
CA LEU A 497 -17.00 -21.40 -16.22
C LEU A 497 -16.85 -21.17 -14.70
N ALA A 498 -17.29 -20.04 -14.16
CA ALA A 498 -17.04 -19.70 -12.75
C ALA A 498 -17.55 -20.78 -11.79
N LEU A 499 -18.80 -21.15 -11.90
CA LEU A 499 -19.39 -22.20 -11.03
C LEU A 499 -18.89 -23.60 -11.39
N TYR A 500 -18.54 -23.86 -12.67
CA TYR A 500 -17.94 -25.12 -13.07
C TYR A 500 -16.58 -25.33 -12.39
N GLU A 501 -15.70 -24.35 -12.45
CA GLU A 501 -14.36 -24.42 -11.84
C GLU A 501 -14.45 -24.46 -10.31
N LEU A 502 -15.38 -23.72 -9.70
CA LEU A 502 -15.68 -23.82 -8.28
C LEU A 502 -16.00 -25.25 -7.86
N VAL A 503 -16.98 -25.89 -8.53
CA VAL A 503 -17.41 -27.24 -8.17
C VAL A 503 -16.35 -28.29 -8.56
N ASN A 504 -15.60 -28.07 -9.66
CA ASN A 504 -14.45 -28.90 -10.02
C ASN A 504 -13.36 -28.86 -8.93
N CYS A 505 -13.09 -27.68 -8.38
CA CYS A 505 -12.18 -27.53 -7.26
C CYS A 505 -12.65 -28.29 -6.02
N LEU A 506 -13.95 -28.28 -5.73
CA LEU A 506 -14.56 -29.02 -4.61
C LEU A 506 -14.43 -30.54 -4.74
N GLN A 507 -14.37 -31.09 -5.96
CA GLN A 507 -14.09 -32.51 -6.14
C GLN A 507 -12.70 -32.91 -5.61
N GLN A 508 -11.75 -31.96 -5.62
CA GLN A 508 -10.36 -32.17 -5.19
C GLN A 508 -10.12 -31.71 -3.76
N HIS A 509 -10.91 -30.72 -3.29
CA HIS A 509 -10.78 -30.06 -1.99
C HIS A 509 -12.13 -30.04 -1.25
N PRO A 510 -12.69 -31.21 -0.84
CA PRO A 510 -14.01 -31.27 -0.23
C PRO A 510 -14.11 -30.57 1.14
N ASP A 511 -12.96 -30.39 1.80
CA ASP A 511 -12.86 -29.72 3.10
C ASP A 511 -12.61 -28.21 2.99
N ALA A 512 -12.66 -27.62 1.79
CA ALA A 512 -12.48 -26.20 1.60
C ALA A 512 -13.53 -25.39 2.36
N HIS A 513 -13.14 -24.22 2.85
CA HIS A 513 -14.00 -23.21 3.48
C HIS A 513 -14.12 -21.96 2.64
N ILE A 514 -13.02 -21.59 1.97
CA ILE A 514 -12.95 -20.47 1.02
C ILE A 514 -12.35 -21.00 -0.27
N ILE A 515 -12.99 -20.66 -1.39
CA ILE A 515 -12.42 -20.84 -2.72
C ILE A 515 -12.44 -19.48 -3.40
N PHE A 516 -11.32 -19.05 -3.96
CA PHE A 516 -11.22 -17.78 -4.65
C PHE A 516 -10.48 -17.91 -5.98
N SER A 517 -10.74 -16.98 -6.89
CA SER A 517 -10.17 -17.03 -8.24
C SER A 517 -9.38 -15.77 -8.60
N ASP A 518 -8.70 -15.83 -9.75
CA ASP A 518 -8.19 -14.65 -10.43
C ASP A 518 -9.36 -13.81 -10.95
N GLU A 519 -9.11 -12.52 -11.20
CA GLU A 519 -10.06 -11.56 -11.74
C GLU A 519 -9.42 -10.70 -12.83
N ASP A 520 -10.23 -10.05 -13.62
CA ASP A 520 -9.81 -8.96 -14.50
C ASP A 520 -10.84 -7.83 -14.50
N LYS A 521 -10.60 -6.82 -15.29
CA LYS A 521 -11.52 -5.72 -15.48
C LYS A 521 -12.21 -5.82 -16.84
N VAL A 522 -13.45 -5.32 -16.90
CA VAL A 522 -14.21 -5.17 -18.14
C VAL A 522 -14.67 -3.73 -18.30
N ASP A 523 -14.49 -3.16 -19.49
CA ASP A 523 -14.99 -1.81 -19.81
C ASP A 523 -16.48 -1.84 -20.19
N GLU A 524 -17.05 -0.65 -20.46
CA GLU A 524 -18.45 -0.51 -20.87
C GLU A 524 -18.75 -1.17 -22.23
N GLN A 525 -17.74 -1.42 -23.05
CA GLN A 525 -17.85 -2.10 -24.34
C GLN A 525 -17.68 -3.62 -24.25
N GLY A 526 -17.43 -4.15 -23.04
CA GLY A 526 -17.22 -5.57 -22.79
C GLY A 526 -15.78 -6.05 -23.09
N VAL A 527 -14.82 -5.13 -23.28
CA VAL A 527 -13.41 -5.50 -23.49
C VAL A 527 -12.73 -5.76 -22.14
N ARG A 528 -12.14 -6.93 -22.02
CA ARG A 528 -11.42 -7.36 -20.80
C ARG A 528 -9.98 -6.85 -20.81
N PHE A 529 -9.50 -6.39 -19.63
CA PHE A 529 -8.15 -5.85 -19.45
C PHE A 529 -7.68 -5.96 -18.00
N GLY A 530 -6.39 -5.70 -17.73
CA GLY A 530 -5.83 -5.56 -16.39
C GLY A 530 -6.01 -6.80 -15.51
N PRO A 531 -5.60 -8.02 -15.93
CA PRO A 531 -5.79 -9.22 -15.14
C PRO A 531 -5.03 -9.18 -13.83
N TYR A 532 -5.68 -9.60 -12.74
CA TYR A 532 -5.06 -9.86 -11.46
C TYR A 532 -4.92 -11.37 -11.24
N PHE A 533 -3.75 -11.89 -11.59
CA PHE A 533 -3.35 -13.27 -11.34
C PHE A 533 -2.84 -13.40 -9.92
N LYS A 534 -3.64 -13.97 -9.06
CA LYS A 534 -3.40 -14.10 -7.63
C LYS A 534 -2.45 -15.26 -7.33
N THR A 535 -2.07 -15.40 -6.07
CA THR A 535 -1.26 -16.50 -5.56
C THR A 535 -2.10 -17.46 -4.74
N GLN A 536 -1.54 -18.59 -4.33
CA GLN A 536 -2.09 -19.33 -3.21
C GLN A 536 -2.28 -18.39 -2.02
N TYR A 537 -3.13 -18.78 -1.06
CA TYR A 537 -3.39 -17.98 0.12
C TYR A 537 -2.10 -17.55 0.81
N ASN A 538 -1.94 -16.25 0.99
CA ASN A 538 -0.77 -15.60 1.58
C ASN A 538 -1.24 -14.70 2.73
N PRO A 539 -1.17 -15.18 3.98
CA PRO A 539 -1.71 -14.47 5.14
C PRO A 539 -1.17 -13.05 5.30
N GLU A 540 0.13 -12.87 5.18
CA GLU A 540 0.75 -11.56 5.37
C GLU A 540 0.41 -10.60 4.20
N LEU A 541 0.22 -11.11 2.99
CA LEU A 541 -0.34 -10.31 1.90
C LEU A 541 -1.81 -9.96 2.15
N MET A 542 -2.58 -10.90 2.71
CA MET A 542 -3.97 -10.65 3.12
C MET A 542 -4.06 -9.55 4.17
N TRP A 543 -3.06 -9.38 5.04
CA TRP A 543 -3.01 -8.24 5.95
C TRP A 543 -2.72 -6.91 5.23
N ALA A 544 -2.01 -6.95 4.10
CA ALA A 544 -1.67 -5.75 3.35
C ALA A 544 -2.78 -5.33 2.38
N GLN A 545 -3.49 -6.29 1.79
CA GLN A 545 -4.58 -6.07 0.83
C GLN A 545 -5.59 -7.22 0.86
N ASN A 546 -6.85 -6.95 0.49
CA ASN A 546 -7.82 -8.01 0.25
C ASN A 546 -7.43 -8.80 -1.02
N MET A 547 -6.60 -9.84 -0.85
CA MET A 547 -6.15 -10.65 -1.97
C MET A 547 -7.23 -11.62 -2.51
N ILE A 548 -8.29 -11.91 -1.73
CA ILE A 548 -9.40 -12.75 -2.15
C ILE A 548 -10.29 -11.97 -3.11
N SER A 549 -10.78 -10.79 -2.72
CA SER A 549 -11.58 -9.89 -3.56
C SER A 549 -12.65 -10.66 -4.36
N HIS A 550 -12.57 -10.68 -5.68
CA HIS A 550 -13.48 -11.38 -6.60
C HIS A 550 -12.72 -12.51 -7.34
N LEU A 551 -13.31 -13.66 -7.65
CA LEU A 551 -14.52 -14.21 -7.09
C LEU A 551 -14.21 -14.82 -5.72
N GLY A 552 -14.90 -14.41 -4.67
CA GLY A 552 -14.87 -15.06 -3.36
C GLY A 552 -16.07 -16.01 -3.19
N CYS A 553 -15.80 -17.26 -2.86
CA CYS A 553 -16.80 -18.28 -2.59
C CYS A 553 -16.58 -18.87 -1.20
N TYR A 554 -17.64 -18.97 -0.42
CA TYR A 554 -17.58 -19.33 1.00
C TYR A 554 -18.53 -20.47 1.33
N LYS A 555 -18.12 -21.36 2.22
CA LYS A 555 -18.98 -22.42 2.74
C LYS A 555 -20.07 -21.79 3.61
N LYS A 556 -21.36 -22.05 3.25
CA LYS A 556 -22.51 -21.40 3.88
C LYS A 556 -22.57 -21.62 5.39
N SER A 557 -22.27 -22.82 5.87
CA SER A 557 -22.29 -23.13 7.29
C SER A 557 -21.37 -22.24 8.13
N ILE A 558 -20.24 -21.78 7.57
CA ILE A 558 -19.33 -20.87 8.25
C ILE A 558 -19.87 -19.44 8.22
N LEU A 559 -20.51 -19.03 7.10
CA LEU A 559 -21.18 -17.72 7.05
C LEU A 559 -22.31 -17.63 8.08
N ASP A 560 -23.07 -18.71 8.27
CA ASP A 560 -24.13 -18.79 9.28
C ASP A 560 -23.54 -18.73 10.70
N GLU A 561 -22.42 -19.43 10.95
CA GLU A 561 -21.71 -19.41 12.24
C GLU A 561 -21.24 -18.01 12.63
N ILE A 562 -20.65 -17.28 11.69
CA ILE A 562 -20.11 -15.93 11.93
C ILE A 562 -21.19 -14.83 11.84
N GLY A 563 -22.43 -15.16 11.50
CA GLY A 563 -23.55 -14.22 11.41
C GLY A 563 -23.53 -13.32 10.16
N GLY A 564 -22.93 -13.76 9.05
CA GLY A 564 -22.91 -13.03 7.78
C GLY A 564 -22.07 -11.75 7.80
N PHE A 565 -22.50 -10.73 7.06
CA PHE A 565 -21.81 -9.42 6.97
C PHE A 565 -22.09 -8.55 8.18
N ARG A 566 -21.07 -7.83 8.67
CA ARG A 566 -21.19 -6.90 9.78
C ARG A 566 -21.49 -5.47 9.30
N LYS A 567 -22.39 -4.78 9.99
CA LYS A 567 -22.61 -3.35 9.81
C LYS A 567 -21.43 -2.54 10.34
N GLY A 568 -21.13 -1.42 9.67
CA GLY A 568 -20.01 -0.54 10.01
C GLY A 568 -18.72 -0.84 9.23
N PHE A 569 -18.76 -1.84 8.33
CA PHE A 569 -17.63 -2.20 7.47
C PHE A 569 -17.92 -1.99 5.98
N GLU A 570 -18.93 -1.17 5.68
CA GLU A 570 -19.33 -0.85 4.30
C GLU A 570 -18.15 -0.30 3.49
N GLY A 571 -18.02 -0.77 2.25
CA GLY A 571 -16.88 -0.50 1.36
C GLY A 571 -15.68 -1.43 1.56
N SER A 572 -15.67 -2.23 2.65
CA SER A 572 -14.71 -3.32 2.91
C SER A 572 -15.41 -4.50 3.61
N GLN A 573 -16.72 -4.65 3.41
CA GLN A 573 -17.54 -5.68 4.03
C GLN A 573 -17.16 -7.11 3.58
N ASP A 574 -16.72 -7.26 2.35
CA ASP A 574 -16.19 -8.48 1.77
C ASP A 574 -14.84 -8.88 2.40
N TYR A 575 -13.98 -7.90 2.66
CA TYR A 575 -12.71 -8.10 3.35
C TYR A 575 -12.94 -8.50 4.82
N ASP A 576 -13.85 -7.83 5.53
CA ASP A 576 -14.26 -8.21 6.88
C ASP A 576 -14.81 -9.63 6.94
N LEU A 577 -15.69 -9.99 5.98
CA LEU A 577 -16.25 -11.33 5.87
C LEU A 577 -15.14 -12.37 5.67
N ALA A 578 -14.25 -12.14 4.68
CA ALA A 578 -13.14 -13.02 4.38
C ALA A 578 -12.22 -13.23 5.59
N LEU A 579 -11.83 -12.17 6.30
CA LEU A 579 -10.98 -12.24 7.50
C LEU A 579 -11.65 -13.10 8.61
N ARG A 580 -12.96 -12.95 8.83
CA ARG A 580 -13.69 -13.74 9.84
C ARG A 580 -13.85 -15.21 9.46
N VAL A 581 -14.02 -15.52 8.17
CA VAL A 581 -14.02 -16.91 7.70
C VAL A 581 -12.63 -17.52 7.80
N ILE A 582 -11.57 -16.76 7.49
CA ILE A 582 -10.16 -17.17 7.65
C ILE A 582 -9.88 -17.58 9.11
N GLN A 583 -10.41 -16.89 10.10
CA GLN A 583 -10.25 -17.23 11.52
C GLN A 583 -10.83 -18.62 11.87
N ARG A 584 -11.75 -19.13 11.10
CA ARG A 584 -12.40 -20.46 11.25
C ARG A 584 -11.81 -21.52 10.32
N SER A 585 -10.70 -21.19 9.63
CA SER A 585 -10.15 -22.02 8.57
C SER A 585 -8.67 -22.29 8.76
N SER A 586 -8.21 -23.48 8.44
CA SER A 586 -6.79 -23.75 8.23
C SER A 586 -6.35 -23.25 6.86
N ALA A 587 -5.06 -23.03 6.66
CA ALA A 587 -4.52 -22.57 5.39
C ALA A 587 -4.85 -23.52 4.21
N SER A 588 -4.95 -24.82 4.45
CA SER A 588 -5.32 -25.84 3.45
C SER A 588 -6.79 -25.78 3.03
N GLN A 589 -7.64 -25.12 3.81
CA GLN A 589 -9.07 -24.94 3.52
C GLN A 589 -9.35 -23.64 2.75
N ILE A 590 -8.31 -22.87 2.41
CA ILE A 590 -8.42 -21.66 1.61
C ILE A 590 -7.74 -21.93 0.27
N VAL A 591 -8.52 -22.14 -0.77
CA VAL A 591 -8.04 -22.69 -2.06
C VAL A 591 -8.16 -21.65 -3.15
N HIS A 592 -7.09 -21.47 -3.92
CA HIS A 592 -7.03 -20.58 -5.07
C HIS A 592 -7.22 -21.34 -6.37
N ILE A 593 -8.10 -20.84 -7.23
CA ILE A 593 -8.26 -21.28 -8.62
C ILE A 593 -7.53 -20.26 -9.52
N PRO A 594 -6.41 -20.61 -10.15
CA PRO A 594 -5.64 -19.67 -10.97
C PRO A 594 -6.24 -19.52 -12.39
N ARG A 595 -7.51 -19.18 -12.43
CA ARG A 595 -8.29 -18.82 -13.61
C ARG A 595 -9.05 -17.52 -13.38
N VAL A 596 -9.19 -16.71 -14.41
CA VAL A 596 -10.00 -15.50 -14.38
C VAL A 596 -11.48 -15.90 -14.49
N LEU A 597 -12.18 -15.84 -13.35
CA LEU A 597 -13.58 -16.26 -13.25
C LEU A 597 -14.54 -15.11 -12.93
N TYR A 598 -14.02 -13.91 -12.71
CA TYR A 598 -14.78 -12.72 -12.39
C TYR A 598 -14.27 -11.52 -13.22
N HIS A 599 -15.19 -10.68 -13.70
CA HIS A 599 -14.90 -9.51 -14.49
C HIS A 599 -15.46 -8.27 -13.78
N TRP A 600 -14.56 -7.49 -13.17
CA TRP A 600 -14.89 -6.27 -12.44
C TRP A 600 -15.12 -5.12 -13.41
N ARG A 601 -16.32 -4.54 -13.39
CA ARG A 601 -16.65 -3.43 -14.31
C ARG A 601 -15.97 -2.13 -13.91
N ALA A 602 -15.18 -1.60 -14.82
CA ALA A 602 -14.48 -0.33 -14.67
C ALA A 602 -15.32 0.80 -15.25
N MET A 603 -15.97 1.59 -14.41
CA MET A 603 -16.76 2.77 -14.78
C MET A 603 -16.20 4.02 -14.13
N ILE A 604 -16.53 5.20 -14.70
CA ILE A 604 -16.25 6.47 -14.05
C ILE A 604 -17.05 6.54 -12.74
N GLY A 605 -16.37 6.78 -11.61
CA GLY A 605 -16.98 6.78 -10.27
C GLY A 605 -16.94 5.42 -9.56
N SER A 606 -16.41 4.36 -10.20
CA SER A 606 -16.15 3.08 -9.53
C SER A 606 -14.76 3.04 -8.89
N THR A 607 -14.62 2.32 -7.79
CA THR A 607 -13.31 2.06 -7.15
C THR A 607 -12.32 1.33 -8.06
N ALA A 608 -12.81 0.74 -9.15
CA ALA A 608 -11.99 0.09 -10.18
C ALA A 608 -11.07 1.07 -10.95
N LEU A 609 -11.49 2.34 -11.13
CA LEU A 609 -10.73 3.38 -11.85
C LEU A 609 -10.09 4.41 -10.93
N ALA A 610 -10.71 4.74 -9.80
CA ALA A 610 -10.22 5.77 -8.88
C ALA A 610 -10.35 5.30 -7.41
N PRO A 611 -9.30 4.66 -6.86
CA PRO A 611 -9.30 4.17 -5.48
C PRO A 611 -9.55 5.23 -4.41
N SER A 612 -9.34 6.51 -4.72
CA SER A 612 -9.46 7.64 -3.78
C SER A 612 -10.89 8.14 -3.55
N GLU A 613 -11.90 7.59 -4.24
CA GLU A 613 -13.28 8.11 -4.17
C GLU A 613 -14.07 7.66 -2.92
N LYS A 614 -13.56 6.69 -2.13
CA LYS A 614 -14.27 6.17 -0.94
C LYS A 614 -13.36 6.11 0.30
N PRO A 615 -13.04 7.22 0.95
CA PRO A 615 -12.14 7.23 2.12
C PRO A 615 -12.67 6.38 3.30
N TYR A 616 -13.99 6.20 3.43
CA TYR A 616 -14.59 5.34 4.44
C TYR A 616 -14.23 3.86 4.27
N ALA A 617 -13.98 3.41 3.04
CA ALA A 617 -13.57 2.03 2.77
C ALA A 617 -12.18 1.71 3.36
N GLU A 618 -11.24 2.66 3.32
CA GLU A 618 -9.93 2.49 3.95
C GLU A 618 -10.04 2.38 5.47
N ILE A 619 -10.89 3.18 6.09
CA ILE A 619 -11.15 3.14 7.54
C ILE A 619 -11.74 1.78 7.92
N ALA A 620 -12.76 1.34 7.17
CA ALA A 620 -13.40 0.04 7.37
C ALA A 620 -12.42 -1.12 7.19
N SER A 621 -11.56 -1.06 6.16
CA SER A 621 -10.50 -2.05 5.90
C SER A 621 -9.54 -2.18 7.10
N ARG A 622 -9.04 -1.07 7.62
CA ARG A 622 -8.13 -1.07 8.77
C ARG A 622 -8.83 -1.55 10.05
N ALA A 623 -10.09 -1.18 10.25
CA ALA A 623 -10.87 -1.64 11.40
C ALA A 623 -11.11 -3.16 11.35
N ALA A 624 -11.48 -3.71 10.18
CA ALA A 624 -11.65 -5.14 9.96
C ALA A 624 -10.35 -5.90 10.23
N LEU A 625 -9.24 -5.39 9.69
CA LEU A 625 -7.93 -5.99 9.86
C LEU A 625 -7.45 -5.93 11.32
N LYS A 626 -7.67 -4.80 12.02
CA LYS A 626 -7.33 -4.68 13.45
C LYS A 626 -8.12 -5.68 14.28
N ALA A 627 -9.43 -5.79 14.05
CA ALA A 627 -10.28 -6.78 14.74
C ALA A 627 -9.81 -8.22 14.48
N HIS A 628 -9.39 -8.53 13.23
CA HIS A 628 -8.84 -9.83 12.88
C HIS A 628 -7.54 -10.13 13.63
N LEU A 629 -6.60 -9.19 13.65
CA LEU A 629 -5.29 -9.37 14.30
C LEU A 629 -5.44 -9.52 15.83
N ASP A 630 -6.37 -8.78 16.44
CA ASP A 630 -6.67 -8.90 17.86
C ASP A 630 -7.26 -10.28 18.18
N GLU A 631 -8.16 -10.80 17.37
CA GLU A 631 -8.80 -12.13 17.54
C GLU A 631 -7.78 -13.27 17.42
N ILE A 632 -6.85 -13.17 16.47
CA ILE A 632 -5.80 -14.20 16.32
C ILE A 632 -4.62 -14.00 17.28
N GLY A 633 -4.69 -13.04 18.20
CA GLY A 633 -3.66 -12.81 19.22
C GLY A 633 -2.37 -12.22 18.68
N VAL A 634 -2.41 -11.44 17.58
CA VAL A 634 -1.26 -10.73 17.00
C VAL A 634 -1.44 -9.23 17.23
N PRO A 635 -1.02 -8.68 18.37
CA PRO A 635 -1.05 -7.24 18.60
C PRO A 635 -0.22 -6.53 17.53
N ALA A 636 -0.82 -5.61 16.81
CA ALA A 636 -0.15 -4.90 15.72
C ALA A 636 -0.64 -3.47 15.53
N LEU A 637 0.24 -2.60 15.07
CA LEU A 637 -0.11 -1.31 14.51
C LEU A 637 -0.60 -1.51 13.06
N VAL A 638 -1.83 -1.09 12.79
CA VAL A 638 -2.43 -1.10 11.46
C VAL A 638 -2.54 0.33 10.96
N SER A 639 -1.89 0.65 9.86
CA SER A 639 -1.89 1.97 9.24
C SER A 639 -2.10 1.87 7.72
N ALA A 640 -2.35 3.00 7.07
CA ALA A 640 -2.33 3.04 5.61
C ALA A 640 -0.94 2.70 5.07
N SER A 641 -0.89 2.01 3.93
CA SER A 641 0.38 1.83 3.22
C SER A 641 0.94 3.20 2.79
N PRO A 642 2.21 3.50 3.06
CA PRO A 642 2.79 4.79 2.69
C PRO A 642 3.00 4.97 1.18
N GLU A 643 2.95 3.87 0.42
CA GLU A 643 3.30 3.87 -1.00
C GLU A 643 2.13 3.56 -1.94
N VAL A 644 1.07 2.93 -1.45
CA VAL A 644 -0.09 2.52 -2.28
C VAL A 644 -1.38 2.84 -1.54
N THR A 645 -2.28 3.59 -2.18
CA THR A 645 -3.60 3.92 -1.65
C THR A 645 -4.49 2.68 -1.52
N ASN A 646 -5.42 2.70 -0.58
CA ASN A 646 -6.36 1.60 -0.28
C ASN A 646 -5.69 0.28 0.14
N MET A 647 -4.42 0.32 0.55
CA MET A 647 -3.69 -0.83 1.08
C MET A 647 -3.16 -0.53 2.48
N ASN A 648 -2.87 -1.57 3.25
CA ASN A 648 -2.51 -1.46 4.66
C ASN A 648 -1.02 -1.76 4.88
N ARG A 649 -0.46 -1.13 5.90
CA ARG A 649 0.78 -1.53 6.55
C ARG A 649 0.44 -2.14 7.91
N VAL A 650 0.87 -3.36 8.15
CA VAL A 650 0.80 -4.00 9.46
C VAL A 650 2.19 -4.14 10.02
N ARG A 651 2.36 -3.70 11.26
CA ARG A 651 3.59 -3.90 12.03
C ARG A 651 3.23 -4.56 13.36
N PRO A 652 3.50 -5.86 13.54
CA PRO A 652 3.31 -6.53 14.82
C PRO A 652 4.09 -5.83 15.93
N GLN A 653 3.52 -5.70 17.11
CA GLN A 653 4.19 -5.12 18.27
C GLN A 653 5.31 -6.03 18.74
N LEU A 654 6.43 -5.45 19.14
CA LEU A 654 7.54 -6.23 19.71
C LEU A 654 7.15 -6.79 21.09
N LEU A 655 7.14 -8.10 21.21
CA LEU A 655 6.85 -8.80 22.48
C LEU A 655 8.03 -8.70 23.45
N ALA A 656 9.26 -8.65 22.93
CA ALA A 656 10.49 -8.45 23.68
C ALA A 656 11.29 -7.29 23.08
N PRO A 657 10.97 -6.02 23.44
CA PRO A 657 11.58 -4.84 22.82
C PRO A 657 13.09 -4.70 23.10
N SER A 658 13.65 -5.52 24.00
CA SER A 658 15.08 -5.56 24.32
C SER A 658 15.76 -6.88 23.92
N ALA A 659 15.15 -7.67 23.01
CA ALA A 659 15.77 -8.90 22.51
C ALA A 659 17.08 -8.59 21.80
N LEU A 660 18.17 -9.28 22.16
CA LEU A 660 19.49 -9.05 21.56
C LEU A 660 19.52 -9.61 20.12
N VAL A 661 19.95 -8.78 19.17
CA VAL A 661 20.20 -9.16 17.77
C VAL A 661 21.70 -9.26 17.53
N SER A 662 22.18 -10.40 17.03
CA SER A 662 23.57 -10.54 16.57
C SER A 662 23.64 -10.35 15.07
N ILE A 663 24.31 -9.31 14.61
CA ILE A 663 24.52 -8.99 13.19
C ILE A 663 25.82 -9.66 12.74
N LEU A 664 25.72 -10.60 11.80
CA LEU A 664 26.84 -11.42 11.30
C LEU A 664 27.31 -10.85 9.95
N ILE A 665 28.55 -10.35 9.89
CA ILE A 665 29.08 -9.64 8.71
C ILE A 665 30.35 -10.33 8.21
N PRO A 666 30.26 -11.30 7.27
CA PRO A 666 31.45 -11.86 6.62
C PRO A 666 32.16 -10.81 5.75
N THR A 667 33.50 -10.76 5.86
CA THR A 667 34.29 -9.80 5.09
C THR A 667 35.64 -10.38 4.66
N LYS A 668 36.16 -9.89 3.55
CA LYS A 668 37.53 -10.09 3.11
C LYS A 668 38.02 -8.81 2.48
N ASP A 669 38.99 -8.15 3.15
CA ASP A 669 39.47 -6.84 2.68
C ASP A 669 38.30 -5.86 2.46
N ARG A 670 38.34 -4.93 1.50
CA ARG A 670 37.25 -3.96 1.20
C ARG A 670 36.73 -3.23 2.45
N ILE A 671 37.68 -2.67 3.18
CA ILE A 671 37.37 -1.93 4.42
C ILE A 671 36.50 -0.70 4.17
N ASP A 672 36.59 -0.13 2.98
CA ASP A 672 35.68 0.93 2.51
C ASP A 672 34.19 0.53 2.68
N LEU A 673 33.82 -0.65 2.20
CA LEU A 673 32.44 -1.15 2.31
C LEU A 673 32.07 -1.56 3.72
N LEU A 674 32.96 -2.31 4.40
CA LEU A 674 32.72 -2.73 5.77
C LEU A 674 32.50 -1.55 6.71
N LYS A 675 33.33 -0.50 6.55
CA LYS A 675 33.23 0.74 7.33
C LYS A 675 31.87 1.43 7.08
N GLN A 676 31.49 1.59 5.83
CA GLN A 676 30.20 2.18 5.46
C GLN A 676 29.02 1.38 6.05
N CYS A 677 29.09 0.05 6.00
CA CYS A 677 28.10 -0.83 6.56
C CYS A 677 27.96 -0.62 8.08
N ILE A 678 29.07 -0.75 8.84
CA ILE A 678 29.06 -0.61 10.30
C ILE A 678 28.62 0.78 10.73
N GLU A 679 29.16 1.83 10.10
CA GLU A 679 28.79 3.21 10.42
C GLU A 679 27.31 3.47 10.13
N SER A 680 26.76 2.94 9.03
CA SER A 680 25.34 3.09 8.72
C SER A 680 24.44 2.38 9.75
N ILE A 681 24.85 1.19 10.25
CA ILE A 681 24.14 0.48 11.31
C ILE A 681 24.15 1.32 12.59
N GLN A 682 25.32 1.78 13.03
CA GLN A 682 25.48 2.53 14.29
C GLN A 682 24.78 3.89 14.28
N LEU A 683 24.82 4.59 13.13
CA LEU A 683 24.30 5.96 13.03
C LEU A 683 22.79 6.02 12.74
N ARG A 684 22.27 5.03 12.03
CA ARG A 684 20.88 5.08 11.53
C ARG A 684 19.90 4.15 12.25
N SER A 685 20.37 3.13 12.98
CA SER A 685 19.47 2.21 13.66
C SER A 685 18.87 2.82 14.92
N SER A 686 17.54 2.78 15.03
CA SER A 686 16.80 3.20 16.24
C SER A 686 16.83 2.12 17.34
N TYR A 687 16.96 0.85 16.96
CA TYR A 687 17.07 -0.26 17.89
C TYR A 687 18.44 -0.31 18.57
N ALA A 688 18.47 -0.35 19.89
CA ALA A 688 19.72 -0.25 20.66
C ALA A 688 20.30 -1.60 21.11
N HIS A 689 19.52 -2.68 21.05
CA HIS A 689 19.93 -3.98 21.63
C HIS A 689 20.49 -4.92 20.56
N PHE A 690 21.68 -4.62 20.07
CA PHE A 690 22.38 -5.47 19.09
C PHE A 690 23.88 -5.58 19.39
N GLU A 691 24.48 -6.65 18.90
CA GLU A 691 25.93 -6.82 18.77
C GLU A 691 26.30 -7.02 17.30
N ILE A 692 27.52 -6.63 16.94
CA ILE A 692 28.09 -6.87 15.61
C ILE A 692 29.22 -7.88 15.72
N LEU A 693 29.17 -8.92 14.89
CA LEU A 693 30.22 -9.91 14.69
C LEU A 693 30.75 -9.78 13.26
N VAL A 694 32.00 -9.34 13.13
CA VAL A 694 32.68 -9.29 11.84
C VAL A 694 33.46 -10.59 11.67
N ILE A 695 33.25 -11.30 10.56
CA ILE A 695 33.95 -12.55 10.26
C ILE A 695 35.02 -12.26 9.21
N ASN A 696 36.27 -12.22 9.65
CA ASN A 696 37.43 -12.04 8.77
C ASN A 696 37.77 -13.34 8.06
N ASN A 697 37.52 -13.37 6.73
CA ASN A 697 37.83 -14.56 5.91
C ASN A 697 39.07 -14.31 5.04
N ASN A 698 40.26 -14.51 5.63
CA ASN A 698 41.54 -14.37 4.94
C ASN A 698 41.79 -12.98 4.33
N SER A 699 41.54 -11.90 5.07
CA SER A 699 42.00 -10.57 4.67
C SER A 699 43.55 -10.55 4.64
N ALA A 700 44.12 -9.82 3.68
CA ALA A 700 45.55 -9.75 3.45
C ALA A 700 46.10 -8.31 3.53
N GLN A 701 45.23 -7.30 3.48
CA GLN A 701 45.61 -5.88 3.47
C GLN A 701 45.92 -5.38 4.89
N ALA A 702 47.02 -4.65 5.07
CA ALA A 702 47.38 -4.07 6.37
C ALA A 702 46.29 -3.15 6.94
N GLU A 703 45.58 -2.42 6.07
CA GLU A 703 44.47 -1.56 6.44
C GLU A 703 43.32 -2.35 7.08
N SER A 704 43.08 -3.58 6.62
CA SER A 704 42.04 -4.46 7.17
C SER A 704 42.35 -4.78 8.63
N PHE A 705 43.57 -5.19 8.93
CA PHE A 705 43.99 -5.52 10.30
C PHE A 705 43.95 -4.29 11.21
N ALA A 706 44.42 -3.13 10.73
CA ALA A 706 44.33 -1.88 11.49
C ALA A 706 42.88 -1.53 11.84
N TYR A 707 41.96 -1.72 10.89
CA TYR A 707 40.54 -1.45 11.12
C TYR A 707 39.92 -2.48 12.08
N PHE A 708 40.29 -3.76 11.99
CA PHE A 708 39.80 -4.79 12.92
C PHE A 708 40.25 -4.50 14.36
N GLU A 709 41.47 -4.05 14.58
CA GLU A 709 41.92 -3.65 15.92
C GLU A 709 41.14 -2.42 16.42
N LYS A 710 40.81 -1.45 15.57
CA LYS A 710 39.95 -0.34 15.93
C LYS A 710 38.55 -0.84 16.35
N LEU A 711 37.93 -1.73 15.58
CA LEU A 711 36.61 -2.30 15.88
C LEU A 711 36.60 -3.05 17.23
N LYS A 712 37.66 -3.81 17.53
CA LYS A 712 37.81 -4.48 18.85
C LYS A 712 37.87 -3.46 19.99
N GLY A 713 38.57 -2.34 19.80
CA GLY A 713 38.60 -1.23 20.73
C GLY A 713 37.23 -0.56 20.96
N GLU A 714 36.34 -0.60 20.00
CA GLU A 714 34.96 -0.10 20.04
C GLU A 714 33.95 -1.16 20.56
N GLY A 715 34.42 -2.35 20.97
CA GLY A 715 33.59 -3.43 21.51
C GLY A 715 32.93 -4.30 20.43
N ILE A 716 33.29 -4.14 19.16
CA ILE A 716 32.82 -5.00 18.07
C ILE A 716 33.69 -6.27 18.01
N ARG A 717 33.06 -7.41 17.95
CA ARG A 717 33.73 -8.70 17.91
C ARG A 717 34.22 -9.02 16.50
N VAL A 718 35.50 -9.38 16.36
CA VAL A 718 36.09 -9.83 15.11
C VAL A 718 36.52 -11.29 15.29
N LEU A 719 35.96 -12.18 14.46
CA LEU A 719 36.21 -13.60 14.43
C LEU A 719 37.03 -13.94 13.18
N ASP A 720 38.11 -14.69 13.35
CA ASP A 720 38.95 -15.12 12.22
C ASP A 720 38.56 -16.53 11.73
N ASP A 721 38.23 -16.65 10.46
CA ASP A 721 37.97 -17.92 9.79
C ASP A 721 38.91 -18.09 8.58
N PRO A 722 39.96 -18.91 8.72
CA PRO A 722 40.99 -19.12 7.69
C PRO A 722 40.56 -20.10 6.56
N ARG A 723 39.36 -20.67 6.65
CA ARG A 723 38.86 -21.60 5.61
C ARG A 723 38.66 -20.88 4.27
N PRO A 724 38.68 -21.61 3.14
CA PRO A 724 38.31 -21.07 1.86
C PRO A 724 36.93 -20.43 1.92
N PHE A 725 36.73 -19.38 1.10
CA PHE A 725 35.45 -18.67 1.10
C PHE A 725 34.26 -19.60 0.88
N ASN A 726 33.38 -19.59 1.84
CA ASN A 726 32.07 -20.25 1.82
C ASN A 726 31.11 -19.45 2.71
N PHE A 727 30.18 -18.72 2.09
CA PHE A 727 29.26 -17.85 2.81
C PHE A 727 28.43 -18.60 3.86
N SER A 728 27.99 -19.83 3.52
CA SER A 728 27.23 -20.69 4.42
C SER A 728 28.07 -21.06 5.65
N ALA A 729 29.30 -21.51 5.43
CA ALA A 729 30.21 -21.91 6.51
C ALA A 729 30.60 -20.74 7.44
N LEU A 730 30.82 -19.55 6.87
CA LEU A 730 31.16 -18.34 7.63
C LEU A 730 29.99 -17.91 8.55
N ASN A 731 28.75 -17.93 8.03
CA ASN A 731 27.59 -17.60 8.83
C ASN A 731 27.30 -18.68 9.89
N ASN A 732 27.42 -19.97 9.56
CA ASN A 732 27.27 -21.05 10.51
C ASN A 732 28.28 -20.92 11.67
N PHE A 733 29.54 -20.64 11.36
CA PHE A 733 30.59 -20.41 12.35
C PHE A 733 30.25 -19.26 13.30
N ALA A 734 29.87 -18.09 12.73
CA ALA A 734 29.54 -16.92 13.54
C ALA A 734 28.24 -17.10 14.35
N ALA A 735 27.27 -17.86 13.83
CA ALA A 735 26.00 -18.13 14.51
C ALA A 735 26.18 -18.89 15.83
N HIS A 736 27.19 -19.76 15.92
CA HIS A 736 27.55 -20.45 17.17
C HIS A 736 28.05 -19.47 18.25
N ASP A 737 28.87 -18.49 17.85
CA ASP A 737 29.45 -17.49 18.73
C ASP A 737 28.51 -16.34 19.07
N ALA A 738 27.44 -16.14 18.31
CA ALA A 738 26.46 -15.09 18.52
C ALA A 738 25.74 -15.22 19.85
N LYS A 739 25.55 -14.12 20.57
CA LYS A 739 24.86 -14.07 21.87
C LYS A 739 23.38 -13.73 21.76
N GLY A 740 22.97 -13.18 20.63
CA GLY A 740 21.61 -12.74 20.39
C GLY A 740 20.59 -13.85 20.29
N GLU A 741 19.37 -13.57 20.68
CA GLU A 741 18.21 -14.43 20.44
C GLU A 741 17.86 -14.48 18.96
N TYR A 742 18.14 -13.40 18.25
CA TYR A 742 17.97 -13.28 16.80
C TYR A 742 19.31 -13.09 16.10
N LEU A 743 19.42 -13.69 14.93
CA LEU A 743 20.55 -13.53 14.02
C LEU A 743 20.14 -12.65 12.85
N CYS A 744 21.00 -11.72 12.47
CA CYS A 744 20.87 -10.96 11.23
C CYS A 744 22.09 -11.27 10.35
N LEU A 745 21.91 -12.10 9.32
CA LEU A 745 22.92 -12.32 8.30
C LEU A 745 22.97 -11.08 7.41
N MET A 746 24.16 -10.49 7.25
CA MET A 746 24.30 -9.23 6.51
C MET A 746 25.60 -9.21 5.69
N ASN A 747 25.50 -8.82 4.43
CA ASN A 747 26.67 -8.58 3.59
C ASN A 747 27.41 -7.31 4.04
N SER A 748 28.75 -7.34 4.03
CA SER A 748 29.59 -6.16 4.35
C SER A 748 29.41 -4.98 3.41
N SER A 749 28.65 -5.12 2.33
CA SER A 749 28.33 -4.09 1.33
C SER A 749 26.91 -3.53 1.45
N ILE A 750 26.25 -3.75 2.58
CA ILE A 750 24.93 -3.15 2.88
C ILE A 750 25.11 -1.77 3.50
N GLU A 751 24.27 -0.84 3.09
CA GLU A 751 24.10 0.48 3.69
C GLU A 751 22.64 0.66 4.13
N ILE A 752 22.42 0.94 5.41
CA ILE A 752 21.08 1.12 5.98
C ILE A 752 20.45 2.43 5.49
N GLU A 753 19.19 2.39 5.05
CA GLU A 753 18.41 3.57 4.67
C GLU A 753 17.32 3.91 5.70
N SER A 754 16.51 2.95 6.14
CA SER A 754 15.44 3.17 7.13
C SER A 754 15.96 2.99 8.56
N SER A 755 15.61 3.92 9.46
CA SER A 755 16.11 3.89 10.84
C SER A 755 15.52 2.75 11.67
N ASP A 756 14.26 2.39 11.44
CA ASP A 756 13.49 1.37 12.18
C ASP A 756 13.56 -0.03 11.54
N TRP A 757 14.59 -0.29 10.73
CA TRP A 757 14.72 -1.55 9.98
C TRP A 757 14.79 -2.79 10.86
N MET A 758 15.50 -2.70 12.00
CA MET A 758 15.60 -3.83 12.91
C MET A 758 14.28 -4.14 13.60
N GLU A 759 13.61 -3.11 14.11
CA GLU A 759 12.28 -3.26 14.71
C GLU A 759 11.28 -3.80 13.71
N GLU A 760 11.32 -3.33 12.47
CA GLU A 760 10.47 -3.81 11.39
C GLU A 760 10.68 -5.30 11.13
N MET A 761 11.94 -5.73 10.98
CA MET A 761 12.25 -7.14 10.74
C MET A 761 11.97 -8.02 11.96
N LEU A 762 12.31 -7.55 13.17
CA LEU A 762 12.03 -8.26 14.43
C LEU A 762 10.54 -8.46 14.66
N SER A 763 9.70 -7.45 14.29
CA SER A 763 8.26 -7.53 14.48
C SER A 763 7.64 -8.75 13.80
N PHE A 764 8.18 -9.14 12.65
CA PHE A 764 7.79 -10.37 11.96
C PHE A 764 8.56 -11.60 12.42
N ALA A 765 9.87 -11.46 12.71
CA ALA A 765 10.72 -12.60 13.09
C ALA A 765 10.31 -13.25 14.42
N GLN A 766 9.63 -12.52 15.31
CA GLN A 766 9.13 -13.04 16.58
C GLN A 766 7.85 -13.88 16.45
N LEU A 767 7.12 -13.80 15.33
CA LEU A 767 5.90 -14.58 15.12
C LEU A 767 6.25 -16.08 15.07
N GLU A 768 5.43 -16.89 15.72
CA GLU A 768 5.72 -18.30 16.02
C GLU A 768 6.20 -19.13 14.82
N LYS A 769 5.58 -18.96 13.67
CA LYS A 769 5.87 -19.72 12.44
C LYS A 769 6.76 -18.96 11.45
N THR A 770 7.32 -17.83 11.83
CA THR A 770 8.26 -17.11 10.98
C THR A 770 9.64 -17.77 11.03
N GLY A 771 10.15 -18.15 9.89
CA GLY A 771 11.52 -18.64 9.69
C GLY A 771 12.47 -17.48 9.44
N ALA A 772 12.40 -16.88 8.28
CA ALA A 772 13.29 -15.79 7.87
C ALA A 772 12.52 -14.54 7.46
N VAL A 773 13.06 -13.37 7.76
CA VAL A 773 12.54 -12.07 7.30
C VAL A 773 13.60 -11.39 6.44
N GLY A 774 13.26 -11.03 5.22
CA GLY A 774 14.13 -10.35 4.26
C GLY A 774 13.77 -8.88 4.11
N ALA A 775 14.80 -8.04 3.97
CA ALA A 775 14.69 -6.61 3.74
C ALA A 775 14.50 -6.25 2.26
N ARG A 776 14.03 -5.05 1.98
CA ARG A 776 14.00 -4.45 0.63
C ARG A 776 15.39 -3.91 0.27
N LEU A 777 15.99 -4.46 -0.78
CA LEU A 777 17.32 -4.05 -1.19
C LEU A 777 17.30 -3.28 -2.51
N TRP A 778 18.05 -2.21 -2.58
CA TRP A 778 18.25 -1.37 -3.75
C TRP A 778 19.66 -1.50 -4.29
N TYR A 779 19.83 -1.50 -5.61
CA TYR A 779 21.16 -1.35 -6.20
C TYR A 779 21.74 0.03 -5.93
N SER A 780 23.05 0.11 -5.73
CA SER A 780 23.77 1.39 -5.70
C SER A 780 23.83 1.99 -7.10
N GLY A 781 23.73 3.31 -7.19
CA GLY A 781 23.96 4.09 -8.42
C GLY A 781 22.84 4.06 -9.46
N THR A 782 22.04 3.00 -9.55
CA THR A 782 20.93 2.90 -10.52
C THR A 782 19.57 3.19 -9.90
N HIS A 783 19.49 3.23 -8.59
CA HIS A 783 18.26 3.36 -7.80
C HIS A 783 17.19 2.30 -8.11
N GLY A 784 17.54 1.23 -8.82
CA GLY A 784 16.63 0.12 -9.13
C GLY A 784 16.55 -0.89 -8.00
N LEU A 785 15.40 -1.58 -7.90
CA LEU A 785 15.18 -2.64 -6.92
C LEU A 785 16.11 -3.83 -7.21
N GLN A 786 16.76 -4.37 -6.18
CA GLN A 786 17.55 -5.59 -6.26
C GLN A 786 16.77 -6.78 -5.72
N HIS A 787 16.14 -6.63 -4.56
CA HIS A 787 15.40 -7.68 -3.88
C HIS A 787 14.03 -7.20 -3.42
N GLY A 788 12.99 -7.83 -3.95
CA GLY A 788 11.58 -7.68 -3.61
C GLY A 788 10.88 -9.01 -3.30
N GLY A 789 11.63 -9.93 -2.66
CA GLY A 789 11.28 -11.35 -2.52
C GLY A 789 11.92 -12.21 -3.61
N VAL A 790 11.90 -13.52 -3.42
CA VAL A 790 12.46 -14.52 -4.35
C VAL A 790 11.36 -15.38 -4.91
N VAL A 791 11.37 -15.57 -6.24
CA VAL A 791 10.45 -16.43 -6.98
C VAL A 791 11.19 -17.70 -7.41
N LEU A 792 10.64 -18.87 -7.05
CA LEU A 792 11.18 -20.17 -7.49
C LEU A 792 10.96 -20.36 -9.00
N GLY A 793 11.90 -21.00 -9.65
CA GLY A 793 11.89 -21.29 -11.08
C GLY A 793 12.28 -20.10 -11.97
N LEU A 794 12.31 -18.89 -11.47
CA LEU A 794 12.74 -17.71 -12.20
C LEU A 794 14.20 -17.87 -12.65
N GLY A 795 14.44 -17.81 -13.94
CA GLY A 795 15.77 -18.05 -14.53
C GLY A 795 16.28 -19.50 -14.43
N GLY A 796 15.44 -20.45 -14.02
CA GLY A 796 15.73 -21.89 -14.00
C GLY A 796 15.87 -22.54 -12.63
N VAL A 797 16.21 -21.78 -11.56
CA VAL A 797 16.24 -22.25 -10.15
C VAL A 797 15.43 -21.32 -9.28
N ALA A 798 15.86 -20.09 -9.11
CA ALA A 798 15.18 -19.04 -8.39
C ALA A 798 15.81 -17.68 -8.72
N GLY A 799 15.04 -16.61 -8.59
CA GLY A 799 15.54 -15.26 -8.84
C GLY A 799 14.77 -14.20 -8.05
N ASN A 800 15.41 -13.05 -7.87
CA ASN A 800 14.77 -11.91 -7.22
C ASN A 800 13.62 -11.35 -8.08
N ALA A 801 12.51 -11.04 -7.43
CA ALA A 801 11.38 -10.36 -8.03
C ALA A 801 11.69 -8.88 -8.30
N TYR A 802 11.15 -8.34 -9.40
CA TYR A 802 11.19 -6.92 -9.78
C TYR A 802 12.58 -6.31 -9.92
N VAL A 803 13.59 -7.09 -10.29
CA VAL A 803 14.96 -6.60 -10.47
C VAL A 803 15.00 -5.43 -11.46
N GLY A 804 15.61 -4.32 -11.04
CA GLY A 804 15.74 -3.09 -11.83
C GLY A 804 14.52 -2.17 -11.81
N MET A 805 13.46 -2.50 -11.06
CA MET A 805 12.28 -1.64 -10.91
C MET A 805 12.66 -0.31 -10.26
N ALA A 806 12.16 0.79 -10.80
CA ALA A 806 12.43 2.12 -10.26
C ALA A 806 11.77 2.35 -8.89
N ARG A 807 12.33 3.23 -8.06
CA ARG A 807 11.79 3.54 -6.71
C ARG A 807 10.36 4.11 -6.74
N THR A 808 9.98 4.75 -7.83
CA THR A 808 8.64 5.34 -8.01
C THR A 808 7.58 4.34 -8.46
N GLU A 809 8.00 3.19 -8.98
CA GLU A 809 7.10 2.14 -9.44
C GLU A 809 6.59 1.30 -8.26
N LYS A 810 5.35 0.82 -8.39
CA LYS A 810 4.69 0.01 -7.35
C LYS A 810 4.62 -1.48 -7.71
N GLY A 811 5.08 -1.85 -8.91
CA GLY A 811 5.05 -3.22 -9.41
C GLY A 811 3.64 -3.79 -9.59
N TYR A 812 3.57 -5.09 -9.76
CA TYR A 812 2.32 -5.82 -10.01
C TYR A 812 1.44 -5.81 -8.74
N PHE A 813 0.31 -5.09 -8.78
CA PHE A 813 -0.65 -4.94 -7.68
C PHE A 813 0.00 -4.56 -6.32
N GLY A 814 1.01 -3.70 -6.35
CA GLY A 814 1.68 -3.19 -5.14
C GLY A 814 2.61 -4.17 -4.43
N ARG A 815 2.82 -5.38 -4.93
CA ARG A 815 3.55 -6.45 -4.22
C ARG A 815 4.94 -6.07 -3.72
N PRO A 816 5.81 -5.40 -4.49
CA PRO A 816 7.16 -5.06 -4.01
C PRO A 816 7.17 -3.98 -2.92
N VAL A 817 6.05 -3.30 -2.67
CA VAL A 817 5.90 -2.27 -1.64
C VAL A 817 4.97 -2.69 -0.50
N LEU A 818 4.57 -3.97 -0.46
CA LEU A 818 3.74 -4.58 0.58
C LEU A 818 4.48 -5.77 1.20
N HIS A 819 4.28 -5.97 2.51
CA HIS A 819 4.78 -7.18 3.17
C HIS A 819 3.98 -8.41 2.71
N HIS A 820 4.66 -9.51 2.51
CA HIS A 820 4.04 -10.76 2.08
C HIS A 820 4.96 -11.97 2.34
N ARG A 821 4.38 -13.18 2.36
CA ARG A 821 5.19 -14.40 2.29
C ARG A 821 5.85 -14.51 0.92
N SER A 822 7.11 -14.92 0.95
CA SER A 822 7.91 -15.25 -0.21
C SER A 822 8.47 -16.66 -0.05
N SER A 823 8.71 -17.36 -1.14
CA SER A 823 9.29 -18.70 -1.09
C SER A 823 10.72 -18.69 -0.55
N ALA A 824 11.45 -17.61 -0.77
CA ALA A 824 12.72 -17.32 -0.14
C ALA A 824 12.98 -15.82 -0.06
N VAL A 825 13.98 -15.44 0.74
CA VAL A 825 14.47 -14.08 0.91
C VAL A 825 16.00 -14.07 0.90
N SER A 826 16.60 -12.97 0.44
CA SER A 826 18.04 -12.88 0.26
C SER A 826 18.79 -12.81 1.59
N ALA A 827 19.83 -13.61 1.74
CA ALA A 827 20.75 -13.53 2.89
C ALA A 827 21.70 -12.32 2.84
N ALA A 828 21.57 -11.45 1.87
CA ALA A 828 22.28 -10.16 1.90
C ALA A 828 21.84 -9.27 3.08
N CYS A 829 20.56 -9.39 3.51
CA CYS A 829 20.08 -8.98 4.83
C CYS A 829 18.87 -9.86 5.21
N LEU A 830 19.07 -10.78 6.11
CA LEU A 830 18.09 -11.78 6.55
C LEU A 830 18.09 -11.87 8.07
N MET A 831 16.92 -11.68 8.69
CA MET A 831 16.73 -11.84 10.13
C MET A 831 15.99 -13.12 10.45
N ILE A 832 16.46 -13.85 11.48
CA ILE A 832 15.90 -15.13 11.90
C ILE A 832 16.10 -15.35 13.39
N LYS A 833 15.17 -16.03 14.07
CA LYS A 833 15.37 -16.48 15.44
C LYS A 833 16.49 -17.54 15.50
N LYS A 834 17.47 -17.37 16.40
CA LYS A 834 18.64 -18.28 16.51
C LYS A 834 18.24 -19.74 16.69
N SER A 835 17.21 -20.01 17.48
CA SER A 835 16.68 -21.38 17.67
C SER A 835 16.13 -21.99 16.38
N VAL A 836 15.48 -21.19 15.53
CA VAL A 836 14.94 -21.62 14.24
C VAL A 836 16.07 -21.88 13.23
N TYR A 837 17.12 -21.02 13.24
CA TYR A 837 18.32 -21.22 12.42
C TYR A 837 18.94 -22.61 12.66
N PHE A 838 19.13 -22.99 13.92
CA PHE A 838 19.69 -24.29 14.28
C PHE A 838 18.71 -25.45 14.16
N ALA A 839 17.40 -25.22 14.23
CA ALA A 839 16.40 -26.28 14.01
C ALA A 839 16.48 -26.90 12.61
N VAL A 840 16.99 -26.14 11.62
CA VAL A 840 17.25 -26.62 10.26
C VAL A 840 18.75 -26.86 9.97
N ASN A 841 19.58 -26.96 11.01
CA ASN A 841 21.04 -27.16 10.95
C ASN A 841 21.79 -26.04 10.20
N GLY A 842 21.33 -24.78 10.29
CA GLY A 842 21.98 -23.67 9.64
C GLY A 842 21.91 -23.71 8.12
N MET A 843 22.83 -23.00 7.46
CA MET A 843 22.97 -23.00 5.99
C MET A 843 23.75 -24.25 5.52
N ASP A 844 23.41 -24.77 4.32
CA ASP A 844 24.12 -25.91 3.73
C ASP A 844 25.47 -25.47 3.14
N GLU A 845 26.56 -25.97 3.72
CA GLU A 845 27.93 -25.61 3.32
C GLU A 845 28.34 -26.16 1.94
N SER A 846 27.52 -27.04 1.34
CA SER A 846 27.72 -27.47 -0.06
C SER A 846 27.40 -26.33 -1.06
N LEU A 847 26.66 -25.30 -0.62
CA LEU A 847 26.32 -24.10 -1.35
C LEU A 847 27.15 -22.92 -0.84
N ALA A 848 28.28 -22.68 -1.46
CA ALA A 848 29.24 -21.71 -0.98
C ALA A 848 28.83 -20.24 -1.24
N ALA A 849 28.03 -19.98 -2.27
CA ALA A 849 27.74 -18.63 -2.70
C ALA A 849 26.38 -18.44 -3.37
N ALA A 850 26.02 -19.23 -4.39
CA ALA A 850 24.73 -19.08 -5.08
C ALA A 850 23.69 -19.99 -4.45
N PHE A 851 22.45 -19.51 -4.39
CA PHE A 851 21.27 -20.25 -3.95
C PHE A 851 21.31 -20.78 -2.49
N ASN A 852 22.31 -20.45 -1.71
CA ASN A 852 22.43 -20.89 -0.31
C ASN A 852 21.27 -20.36 0.57
N ASP A 853 20.83 -19.14 0.31
CA ASP A 853 19.66 -18.51 0.94
C ASP A 853 18.35 -19.17 0.46
N VAL A 854 18.25 -19.52 -0.82
CA VAL A 854 17.09 -20.23 -1.38
C VAL A 854 16.95 -21.61 -0.76
N ASP A 855 18.03 -22.41 -0.74
CA ASP A 855 18.04 -23.73 -0.10
C ASP A 855 17.66 -23.62 1.39
N PHE A 856 18.25 -22.66 2.08
CA PHE A 856 17.97 -22.42 3.50
C PHE A 856 16.49 -22.12 3.75
N CYS A 857 15.90 -21.22 2.97
CA CYS A 857 14.49 -20.88 3.06
C CYS A 857 13.57 -22.05 2.71
N LEU A 858 13.91 -22.85 1.70
CA LEU A 858 13.13 -24.05 1.36
C LEU A 858 13.16 -25.10 2.49
N ARG A 859 14.31 -25.28 3.15
CA ARG A 859 14.42 -26.17 4.34
C ARG A 859 13.63 -25.63 5.53
N LEU A 860 13.58 -24.30 5.72
CA LEU A 860 12.67 -23.68 6.70
C LEU A 860 11.22 -24.01 6.37
N GLY A 861 10.83 -23.92 5.09
CA GLY A 861 9.50 -24.30 4.62
C GLY A 861 9.14 -25.76 4.91
N GLN A 862 10.08 -26.71 4.68
CA GLN A 862 9.89 -28.13 5.02
C GLN A 862 9.74 -28.37 6.53
N ALA A 863 10.38 -27.54 7.35
CA ALA A 863 10.23 -27.55 8.80
C ALA A 863 8.98 -26.84 9.32
N GLY A 864 8.11 -26.32 8.44
CA GLY A 864 6.85 -25.65 8.78
C GLY A 864 6.97 -24.15 9.07
N PHE A 865 8.12 -23.53 8.79
CA PHE A 865 8.32 -22.10 8.93
C PHE A 865 8.10 -21.37 7.61
N HIS A 866 7.82 -20.06 7.69
CA HIS A 866 7.56 -19.20 6.54
C HIS A 866 8.62 -18.11 6.38
N CYS A 867 8.90 -17.71 5.16
CA CYS A 867 9.75 -16.56 4.86
C CYS A 867 8.87 -15.34 4.55
N ILE A 868 9.20 -14.21 5.14
CA ILE A 868 8.45 -12.95 4.97
C ILE A 868 9.37 -11.90 4.36
N TYR A 869 8.90 -11.25 3.32
CA TYR A 869 9.52 -10.04 2.78
C TYR A 869 8.83 -8.82 3.39
N THR A 870 9.60 -7.87 3.92
CA THR A 870 9.09 -6.57 4.33
C THR A 870 9.74 -5.43 3.54
N PRO A 871 8.93 -4.56 2.87
CA PRO A 871 9.46 -3.44 2.12
C PRO A 871 9.86 -2.25 2.99
N HIS A 872 9.57 -2.28 4.28
CA HIS A 872 9.77 -1.15 5.18
C HIS A 872 11.17 -1.17 5.82
N ALA A 873 11.86 -2.30 5.84
CA ALA A 873 13.30 -2.37 6.11
C ALA A 873 14.06 -2.13 4.80
N GLN A 874 14.55 -0.91 4.56
CA GLN A 874 15.16 -0.51 3.30
C GLN A 874 16.67 -0.31 3.42
N MET A 875 17.41 -0.80 2.42
CA MET A 875 18.87 -0.76 2.39
C MET A 875 19.38 -0.63 0.97
N THR A 876 20.50 0.02 0.80
CA THR A 876 21.29 -0.04 -0.46
C THR A 876 22.32 -1.18 -0.35
N HIS A 877 22.38 -2.03 -1.37
CA HIS A 877 23.38 -3.09 -1.50
C HIS A 877 24.35 -2.77 -2.64
N HIS A 878 25.61 -2.55 -2.29
CA HIS A 878 26.71 -2.27 -3.21
C HIS A 878 27.23 -3.58 -3.83
N GLU A 879 26.34 -4.28 -4.58
CA GLU A 879 26.59 -5.62 -5.12
C GLU A 879 27.81 -5.69 -6.07
N SER A 880 28.43 -6.84 -6.16
CA SER A 880 29.58 -7.17 -7.03
C SER A 880 30.86 -6.38 -6.76
N ALA A 881 30.87 -5.49 -5.76
CA ALA A 881 32.06 -4.72 -5.40
C ALA A 881 33.18 -5.57 -4.77
N SER A 882 32.82 -6.69 -4.12
CA SER A 882 33.76 -7.57 -3.41
C SER A 882 34.04 -8.90 -4.11
N ARG A 883 33.09 -9.49 -4.83
CA ARG A 883 33.12 -10.88 -5.31
C ARG A 883 33.10 -11.05 -6.84
N GLY A 884 32.69 -10.02 -7.57
CA GLY A 884 32.46 -10.10 -9.03
C GLY A 884 31.14 -10.83 -9.38
N LYS A 885 30.86 -10.94 -10.67
CA LYS A 885 29.63 -11.60 -11.17
C LYS A 885 29.78 -13.13 -11.15
N ASP A 886 28.72 -13.87 -10.77
CA ASP A 886 28.71 -15.33 -10.70
C ASP A 886 28.96 -16.00 -12.06
N LEU A 887 28.54 -15.38 -13.15
CA LEU A 887 28.78 -15.87 -14.51
C LEU A 887 30.13 -15.44 -15.11
N SER A 888 31.05 -14.85 -14.31
CA SER A 888 32.44 -14.67 -14.76
C SER A 888 33.14 -16.00 -14.92
N ASP A 889 34.17 -16.07 -15.81
CA ASP A 889 34.88 -17.32 -16.08
C ASP A 889 35.45 -17.99 -14.81
N ALA A 890 35.88 -17.19 -13.81
CA ALA A 890 36.38 -17.68 -12.54
C ALA A 890 35.33 -18.32 -11.62
N ASN A 891 34.05 -17.91 -11.73
CA ASN A 891 32.97 -18.35 -10.84
C ASN A 891 32.00 -19.33 -11.53
N ARG A 892 32.05 -19.45 -12.82
CA ARG A 892 31.07 -20.18 -13.65
C ARG A 892 30.94 -21.67 -13.24
N ASP A 893 32.05 -22.35 -13.04
CA ASP A 893 32.02 -23.78 -12.69
C ASP A 893 31.42 -24.03 -11.32
N ARG A 894 31.70 -23.14 -10.37
CA ARG A 894 31.05 -23.17 -9.06
C ARG A 894 29.54 -22.96 -9.19
N PHE A 895 29.14 -21.92 -9.90
CA PHE A 895 27.72 -21.59 -10.12
C PHE A 895 26.96 -22.76 -10.77
N MET A 896 27.53 -23.37 -11.81
CA MET A 896 26.92 -24.52 -12.47
C MET A 896 26.78 -25.75 -11.57
N ARG A 897 27.75 -25.99 -10.65
CA ARG A 897 27.63 -27.06 -9.65
C ARG A 897 26.53 -26.78 -8.65
N GLU A 898 26.45 -25.55 -8.14
CA GLU A 898 25.44 -25.13 -7.17
C GLU A 898 24.03 -25.16 -7.83
N GLU A 899 23.89 -24.72 -9.07
CA GLU A 899 22.66 -24.86 -9.85
C GLU A 899 22.23 -26.33 -10.02
N ALA A 900 23.16 -27.22 -10.39
CA ALA A 900 22.88 -28.64 -10.54
C ALA A 900 22.47 -29.28 -9.21
N PHE A 901 23.11 -28.90 -8.10
CA PHE A 901 22.75 -29.34 -6.76
C PHE A 901 21.32 -28.95 -6.41
N MET A 902 20.92 -27.68 -6.63
CA MET A 902 19.57 -27.20 -6.37
C MET A 902 18.52 -27.96 -7.19
N LYS A 903 18.77 -28.17 -8.48
CA LYS A 903 17.88 -28.95 -9.36
C LYS A 903 17.73 -30.39 -8.94
N ALA A 904 18.83 -31.03 -8.50
CA ALA A 904 18.82 -32.41 -8.00
C ALA A 904 18.05 -32.54 -6.68
N ARG A 905 18.21 -31.58 -5.77
CA ARG A 905 17.61 -31.62 -4.44
C ARG A 905 16.11 -31.27 -4.46
N TRP A 906 15.74 -30.20 -5.17
CA TRP A 906 14.42 -29.60 -5.08
C TRP A 906 13.51 -29.94 -6.28
N GLY A 907 14.07 -30.37 -7.42
CA GLY A 907 13.34 -30.90 -8.58
C GLY A 907 12.13 -30.07 -9.00
N ALA A 908 10.97 -30.71 -9.00
CA ALA A 908 9.72 -30.09 -9.43
C ALA A 908 9.25 -28.94 -8.49
N GLN A 909 9.68 -28.93 -7.23
CA GLN A 909 9.29 -27.87 -6.28
C GLN A 909 9.76 -26.48 -6.74
N LEU A 910 10.90 -26.43 -7.47
CA LEU A 910 11.40 -25.18 -8.05
C LEU A 910 10.47 -24.59 -9.14
N LEU A 911 9.56 -25.38 -9.71
CA LEU A 911 8.65 -24.94 -10.77
C LEU A 911 7.25 -24.57 -10.26
N ALA A 912 6.99 -24.78 -8.97
CA ALA A 912 5.67 -24.63 -8.35
C ALA A 912 5.74 -23.69 -7.13
N ASP A 913 6.09 -22.43 -7.38
CA ASP A 913 6.10 -21.40 -6.33
C ASP A 913 4.66 -21.08 -5.86
N PRO A 914 4.29 -21.33 -4.59
CA PRO A 914 2.93 -21.07 -4.11
C PRO A 914 2.60 -19.58 -4.05
N PHE A 915 3.61 -18.71 -4.02
CA PHE A 915 3.44 -17.26 -3.93
C PHE A 915 3.66 -16.53 -5.27
N TYR A 916 3.70 -17.32 -6.38
CA TYR A 916 3.80 -16.79 -7.73
C TYR A 916 2.80 -17.47 -8.67
N SER A 917 1.95 -16.66 -9.34
CA SER A 917 0.91 -17.22 -10.19
C SER A 917 1.45 -18.06 -11.37
N PRO A 918 0.85 -19.22 -11.69
CA PRO A 918 1.22 -19.99 -12.85
C PRO A 918 0.93 -19.27 -14.18
N ASN A 919 0.15 -18.20 -14.16
CA ASN A 919 -0.19 -17.35 -15.30
C ASN A 919 0.88 -16.31 -15.63
N LEU A 920 1.91 -16.15 -14.77
CA LEU A 920 3.01 -15.22 -14.95
C LEU A 920 4.28 -15.92 -15.43
N SER A 921 5.11 -15.21 -16.19
CA SER A 921 6.34 -15.75 -16.81
C SER A 921 7.44 -16.00 -15.77
N LEU A 922 8.17 -17.11 -15.89
CA LEU A 922 9.41 -17.40 -15.14
C LEU A 922 10.69 -16.97 -15.88
N ASP A 923 10.56 -16.37 -17.06
CA ASP A 923 11.70 -15.85 -17.82
C ASP A 923 12.04 -14.38 -17.48
N HIS A 924 11.13 -13.68 -16.77
CA HIS A 924 11.24 -12.26 -16.45
C HIS A 924 10.84 -11.98 -15.01
N SER A 925 11.55 -11.06 -14.36
CA SER A 925 11.30 -10.68 -12.97
C SER A 925 10.18 -9.64 -12.77
N ASP A 926 9.59 -9.13 -13.86
CA ASP A 926 8.62 -8.02 -13.87
C ASP A 926 7.14 -8.43 -13.79
N PHE A 927 6.88 -9.71 -13.54
CA PHE A 927 5.52 -10.27 -13.39
C PHE A 927 4.64 -10.13 -14.64
N ARG A 928 5.25 -10.11 -15.83
CA ARG A 928 4.49 -10.16 -17.08
C ARG A 928 3.82 -11.52 -17.29
N MET A 929 2.78 -11.54 -18.12
CA MET A 929 2.02 -12.75 -18.46
C MET A 929 2.90 -13.81 -19.10
N ALA A 930 2.71 -15.08 -18.72
CA ALA A 930 3.24 -16.22 -19.44
C ALA A 930 2.48 -16.43 -20.77
N ALA A 931 3.17 -16.81 -21.83
CA ALA A 931 2.50 -17.10 -23.12
C ALA A 931 1.52 -18.27 -23.00
N VAL A 932 1.84 -19.25 -22.16
CA VAL A 932 0.99 -20.40 -21.80
C VAL A 932 1.03 -20.54 -20.29
N SER A 933 -0.13 -20.62 -19.67
CA SER A 933 -0.25 -20.88 -18.24
C SER A 933 0.39 -22.22 -17.88
N ARG A 934 1.08 -22.26 -16.72
CA ARG A 934 1.60 -23.50 -16.14
C ARG A 934 0.55 -24.29 -15.37
N TRP A 935 -0.64 -23.73 -15.28
CA TRP A 935 -1.80 -24.44 -14.73
C TRP A 935 -2.32 -25.44 -15.75
N ALA A 936 -2.36 -26.72 -15.39
CA ALA A 936 -2.82 -27.81 -16.24
C ALA A 936 -4.32 -28.06 -16.11
#